data_7a51056ec472aa249468b24d166992ec
#
_entry.id   7a51056ec472aa249468b24d166992ec
#
_cell.length_a   1.000
_cell.length_b   1.000
_cell.length_c   1.000
_cell.angle_alpha   90.00
_cell.angle_beta   90.00
_cell.angle_gamma   90.00
#
_symmetry.space_group_name_H-M   'P 1'
#
loop_
_entity.id
_entity.type
_entity.pdbx_description
1 polymer ?
#
loop_
_entity_poly.entity_id
_entity_poly.type
_entity_poly.pdbx_seq_one_letter_code
_entity_poly.pdbx_strand_id
1 'polypeptide(L)'
;MGERLGALLYVDEWEKVEGAPWPLGATWVESRRAFNFALFSRHATGVTLMLYTENDPAHAVCRYTLDPILNKTGLIWHCMLPEEKLCGATLYAYRVDGPHDPSGGQRFDPNKVLLDPFASSVYFPPEFSRAAAKRPGNTDGRAPLGTLPVPRDAFDWGEVSPSRHTHDLIVYELHVKGFTARSNSGVGPEKRGTFTGLTEKIPYLKELGITAVELLPVHQFDPQEGSYWGYMTLNFFAPHQQYAVSDPALEFRQMVKAFHAAGIEVWLDVVYNHTSEAGDDGPTYSYRGIDNTSYYLVRPESGETVNDTGCGNTMNCAHPIVRALVLSSLKHWAESMHVDGFRFDLASIFTRRLDGSINTTDPPLVAEIGLLGYLHDLRLVAEAWDINSYLLGRSFPGLMWRQWNGQFRDGIRAFIKGDPGKVGDLMQRLYGSDDLFPEGPVEVYRPYQSVNFITAHDGFCLYDLVAYNQKHNEANGHNNTDGTNDNLSWNCGWEGDSGVSREVMTLRRQQVKNFVCLLMLANGTPMFCAGDEFMNTQKGNNNPYNQDNEITWLDWGLLDRNRDMFRFFQLMIAFRKAHPSIGRGRYWREDVQWYGPTAGVDFFTESRSLAYFLRGSGLKDNDLYVMINAHCEDLPFTIQVGRADEWRRVADTSLASPDDIAEPGKGTPIYSHQVQVKARSIMVLER
;
A
#
# COMPACT_ATOMS: atom_id res chain seq x y z
N MET A 1 -41.98 38.49 -19.88
CA MET A 1 -40.53 38.67 -19.82
C MET A 1 -40.23 39.15 -18.41
N GLY A 2 -39.90 38.29 -17.53
CA GLY A 2 -39.59 38.59 -16.13
C GLY A 2 -38.33 37.81 -15.81
N GLU A 3 -37.26 38.52 -15.64
CA GLU A 3 -35.99 38.01 -15.10
C GLU A 3 -36.26 37.43 -13.72
N ARG A 4 -36.14 36.12 -13.56
CA ARG A 4 -35.91 35.50 -12.27
C ARG A 4 -34.40 35.47 -12.03
N LEU A 5 -33.88 36.56 -11.51
CA LEU A 5 -32.69 36.55 -10.69
C LEU A 5 -32.99 35.61 -9.53
N GLY A 6 -32.31 34.48 -9.48
CA GLY A 6 -32.30 33.61 -8.32
C GLY A 6 -31.77 34.42 -7.12
N ALA A 7 -32.66 34.86 -6.26
CA ALA A 7 -32.31 35.48 -5.00
C ALA A 7 -31.52 34.44 -4.20
N LEU A 8 -30.21 34.69 -3.99
CA LEU A 8 -29.40 34.06 -2.97
C LEU A 8 -30.17 34.23 -1.65
N LEU A 9 -30.81 33.16 -1.18
CA LEU A 9 -31.45 33.15 0.13
C LEU A 9 -30.34 33.19 1.17
N TYR A 10 -29.93 34.37 1.59
CA TYR A 10 -29.20 34.57 2.83
C TYR A 10 -30.20 34.21 3.94
N VAL A 11 -30.02 33.02 4.54
CA VAL A 11 -30.86 32.63 5.69
C VAL A 11 -30.16 33.14 6.95
N ASP A 12 -30.08 34.45 7.13
CA ASP A 12 -29.56 35.09 8.35
C ASP A 12 -30.51 34.87 9.54
N GLU A 13 -31.77 34.50 9.30
CA GLU A 13 -32.80 34.22 10.31
C GLU A 13 -33.30 32.77 10.25
N TRP A 14 -32.39 31.78 10.21
CA TRP A 14 -32.80 30.41 10.38
C TRP A 14 -32.97 30.08 11.88
N GLU A 15 -33.91 29.19 12.20
CA GLU A 15 -34.01 28.62 13.54
C GLU A 15 -32.74 27.80 13.79
N LYS A 16 -31.85 28.33 14.62
CA LYS A 16 -30.48 27.76 14.85
C LYS A 16 -30.60 26.46 15.66
N VAL A 17 -30.99 25.39 14.98
CA VAL A 17 -31.16 24.10 15.60
C VAL A 17 -29.81 23.52 15.98
N GLU A 18 -29.62 23.22 17.25
CA GLU A 18 -28.48 22.51 17.75
C GLU A 18 -28.41 21.10 17.11
N GLY A 19 -27.27 20.77 16.54
CA GLY A 19 -26.94 19.41 16.14
C GLY A 19 -26.22 18.65 17.25
N ALA A 20 -25.65 17.52 16.90
CA ALA A 20 -24.75 16.74 17.75
C ALA A 20 -23.27 16.95 17.31
N PRO A 21 -22.31 17.03 18.28
CA PRO A 21 -20.89 17.16 17.94
C PRO A 21 -20.29 15.89 17.34
N TRP A 22 -20.98 14.78 17.40
CA TRP A 22 -20.59 13.47 16.87
C TRP A 22 -21.74 12.75 16.18
N PRO A 23 -21.48 11.93 15.15
CA PRO A 23 -20.18 11.79 14.48
C PRO A 23 -19.79 13.05 13.69
N LEU A 24 -18.47 13.22 13.43
CA LEU A 24 -17.98 14.28 12.55
C LEU A 24 -18.39 14.01 11.09
N GLY A 25 -18.49 15.07 10.29
CA GLY A 25 -19.00 15.01 8.94
C GLY A 25 -20.50 15.27 8.82
N ALA A 26 -21.06 14.94 7.66
CA ALA A 26 -22.51 14.98 7.41
C ALA A 26 -23.13 13.61 7.64
N THR A 27 -24.08 13.52 8.55
CA THR A 27 -24.73 12.25 8.93
C THR A 27 -26.24 12.38 8.83
N TRP A 28 -26.88 11.44 8.12
CA TRP A 28 -28.33 11.34 8.06
C TRP A 28 -28.89 10.77 9.36
N VAL A 29 -29.89 11.45 9.95
CA VAL A 29 -30.59 11.05 11.15
C VAL A 29 -32.05 10.69 10.79
N GLU A 30 -32.29 9.41 10.52
CA GLU A 30 -33.54 8.87 9.99
C GLU A 30 -34.76 9.27 10.88
N SER A 31 -34.64 9.16 12.20
CA SER A 31 -35.72 9.47 13.15
C SER A 31 -36.17 10.94 13.12
N ARG A 32 -35.36 11.84 12.56
CA ARG A 32 -35.62 13.26 12.44
C ARG A 32 -35.78 13.75 11.01
N ARG A 33 -35.54 12.88 10.03
CA ARG A 33 -35.44 13.24 8.60
C ARG A 33 -34.56 14.48 8.39
N ALA A 34 -33.35 14.44 8.94
CA ALA A 34 -32.45 15.58 9.00
C ALA A 34 -31.00 15.15 8.83
N PHE A 35 -30.17 16.05 8.31
CA PHE A 35 -28.72 15.89 8.37
C PHE A 35 -28.14 16.59 9.59
N ASN A 36 -27.31 15.87 10.32
CA ASN A 36 -26.42 16.45 11.32
C ASN A 36 -25.07 16.75 10.62
N PHE A 37 -24.59 17.98 10.76
CA PHE A 37 -23.28 18.43 10.27
C PHE A 37 -22.39 18.72 11.47
N ALA A 38 -21.18 18.21 11.50
CA ALA A 38 -20.24 18.42 12.60
C ALA A 38 -18.81 18.59 12.07
N LEU A 39 -18.18 19.74 12.41
CA LEU A 39 -16.85 20.13 11.95
C LEU A 39 -15.98 20.54 13.14
N PHE A 40 -14.80 19.92 13.27
CA PHE A 40 -13.81 20.37 14.25
C PHE A 40 -13.02 21.57 13.70
N SER A 41 -12.94 22.64 14.52
CA SER A 41 -11.95 23.69 14.35
C SER A 41 -11.69 24.38 15.69
N ARG A 42 -10.46 24.36 16.13
CA ARG A 42 -10.01 24.93 17.43
C ARG A 42 -9.98 26.44 17.40
N HIS A 43 -9.48 27.02 16.32
CA HIS A 43 -9.18 28.44 16.22
C HIS A 43 -10.20 29.23 15.39
N ALA A 44 -11.19 28.56 14.77
CA ALA A 44 -12.24 29.24 14.02
C ALA A 44 -13.05 30.20 14.90
N THR A 45 -13.26 31.40 14.40
CA THR A 45 -14.14 32.43 14.97
C THR A 45 -15.52 32.43 14.33
N GLY A 46 -15.66 31.84 13.13
CA GLY A 46 -16.92 31.70 12.41
C GLY A 46 -16.88 30.50 11.45
N VAL A 47 -18.00 29.81 11.34
CA VAL A 47 -18.19 28.70 10.38
C VAL A 47 -19.50 28.91 9.65
N THR A 48 -19.48 28.82 8.33
CA THR A 48 -20.67 28.82 7.48
C THR A 48 -20.75 27.52 6.71
N LEU A 49 -21.84 26.79 6.88
CA LEU A 49 -22.17 25.63 6.05
C LEU A 49 -22.74 26.14 4.72
N MET A 50 -22.19 25.64 3.63
CA MET A 50 -22.52 26.00 2.25
C MET A 50 -23.19 24.78 1.59
N LEU A 51 -24.38 24.94 1.05
CA LEU A 51 -25.10 23.87 0.35
C LEU A 51 -25.20 24.18 -1.14
N TYR A 52 -24.96 23.16 -1.99
CA TYR A 52 -24.89 23.30 -3.45
C TYR A 52 -25.71 22.21 -4.14
N THR A 53 -26.00 22.43 -5.42
CA THR A 53 -26.52 21.39 -6.30
C THR A 53 -25.46 21.04 -7.37
N GLU A 54 -25.56 19.86 -7.95
CA GLU A 54 -24.68 19.46 -9.07
C GLU A 54 -24.88 20.34 -10.31
N ASN A 55 -26.06 20.93 -10.50
CA ASN A 55 -26.35 21.82 -11.61
C ASN A 55 -25.68 23.20 -11.48
N ASP A 56 -25.42 23.63 -10.25
CA ASP A 56 -24.70 24.88 -9.97
C ASP A 56 -23.76 24.70 -8.76
N PRO A 57 -22.60 24.12 -8.95
CA PRO A 57 -21.62 23.94 -7.89
C PRO A 57 -20.81 25.22 -7.58
N ALA A 58 -21.04 26.31 -8.32
CA ALA A 58 -20.39 27.60 -8.12
C ALA A 58 -21.14 28.51 -7.15
N HIS A 59 -22.46 28.35 -7.04
CA HIS A 59 -23.28 29.22 -6.20
C HIS A 59 -24.04 28.39 -5.18
N ALA A 60 -23.77 28.64 -3.90
CA ALA A 60 -24.49 27.96 -2.84
C ALA A 60 -25.99 28.32 -2.89
N VAL A 61 -26.85 27.30 -2.95
CA VAL A 61 -28.31 27.47 -2.91
C VAL A 61 -28.82 27.92 -1.53
N CYS A 62 -28.10 27.49 -0.48
CA CYS A 62 -28.34 27.91 0.90
C CYS A 62 -27.01 28.07 1.66
N ARG A 63 -26.99 29.00 2.63
CA ARG A 63 -25.86 29.26 3.51
C ARG A 63 -26.35 29.37 4.94
N TYR A 64 -25.71 28.63 5.85
CA TYR A 64 -26.07 28.61 7.26
C TYR A 64 -24.87 29.03 8.09
N THR A 65 -24.85 30.28 8.56
CA THR A 65 -23.81 30.76 9.47
C THR A 65 -24.10 30.22 10.86
N LEU A 66 -23.19 29.44 11.41
CA LEU A 66 -23.33 28.78 12.69
C LEU A 66 -23.11 29.79 13.84
N ASP A 67 -23.95 29.70 14.86
CA ASP A 67 -23.81 30.52 16.06
C ASP A 67 -22.68 29.94 16.95
N PRO A 68 -21.70 30.75 17.36
CA PRO A 68 -20.57 30.25 18.12
C PRO A 68 -20.86 29.77 19.53
N ILE A 69 -22.12 29.98 20.02
CA ILE A 69 -22.59 29.50 21.32
C ILE A 69 -23.59 28.35 21.15
N LEU A 70 -24.58 28.51 20.30
CA LEU A 70 -25.65 27.52 20.12
C LEU A 70 -25.23 26.33 19.24
N ASN A 71 -24.38 26.59 18.24
CA ASN A 71 -23.92 25.59 17.26
C ASN A 71 -22.48 25.11 17.51
N LYS A 72 -22.07 25.10 18.79
CA LYS A 72 -20.70 24.66 19.14
C LYS A 72 -20.67 23.91 20.46
N THR A 73 -19.99 22.77 20.49
CA THR A 73 -19.71 22.03 21.74
C THR A 73 -18.21 21.79 21.81
N GLY A 74 -17.54 22.36 22.79
CA GLY A 74 -16.10 22.35 22.89
C GLY A 74 -15.45 23.03 21.67
N LEU A 75 -14.79 22.24 20.84
CA LEU A 75 -14.10 22.71 19.61
C LEU A 75 -14.81 22.27 18.33
N ILE A 76 -15.97 21.67 18.45
CA ILE A 76 -16.75 21.12 17.33
C ILE A 76 -17.96 22.02 17.04
N TRP A 77 -18.00 22.53 15.82
CA TRP A 77 -19.15 23.26 15.29
C TRP A 77 -20.15 22.27 14.72
N HIS A 78 -21.45 22.46 15.01
CA HIS A 78 -22.49 21.52 14.57
C HIS A 78 -23.84 22.17 14.40
N CYS A 79 -24.64 21.61 13.49
CA CYS A 79 -26.03 21.98 13.31
C CYS A 79 -26.82 20.78 12.78
N MET A 80 -28.12 20.82 12.95
CA MET A 80 -29.06 19.86 12.37
C MET A 80 -30.00 20.56 11.40
N LEU A 81 -30.05 20.11 10.16
CA LEU A 81 -30.92 20.66 9.12
C LEU A 81 -31.95 19.61 8.68
N PRO A 82 -33.26 19.84 8.89
CA PRO A 82 -34.29 19.02 8.26
C PRO A 82 -34.17 19.00 6.73
N GLU A 83 -34.63 17.92 6.11
CA GLU A 83 -34.58 17.72 4.66
C GLU A 83 -35.15 18.91 3.86
N GLU A 84 -36.27 19.51 4.33
CA GLU A 84 -36.87 20.67 3.68
C GLU A 84 -36.01 21.94 3.75
N LYS A 85 -35.02 22.00 4.63
CA LYS A 85 -34.08 23.11 4.77
C LYS A 85 -32.82 22.94 3.90
N LEU A 86 -32.66 21.82 3.22
CA LEU A 86 -31.51 21.60 2.31
C LEU A 86 -31.63 22.37 1.01
N CYS A 87 -32.77 23.00 0.70
CA CYS A 87 -32.96 23.76 -0.55
C CYS A 87 -32.72 22.92 -1.84
N GLY A 88 -32.92 21.60 -1.76
CA GLY A 88 -32.63 20.70 -2.88
C GLY A 88 -31.15 20.41 -3.10
N ALA A 89 -30.29 20.75 -2.15
CA ALA A 89 -28.86 20.50 -2.24
C ALA A 89 -28.53 19.00 -2.18
N THR A 90 -27.52 18.60 -2.93
CA THR A 90 -26.89 17.26 -2.91
C THR A 90 -25.42 17.34 -2.51
N LEU A 91 -24.86 18.55 -2.49
CA LEU A 91 -23.47 18.83 -2.18
C LEU A 91 -23.34 19.84 -1.04
N TYR A 92 -22.24 19.77 -0.32
CA TYR A 92 -21.94 20.70 0.77
C TYR A 92 -20.45 20.98 0.93
N ALA A 93 -20.15 22.10 1.56
CA ALA A 93 -18.80 22.48 1.98
C ALA A 93 -18.88 23.51 3.10
N TYR A 94 -17.72 23.98 3.56
CA TYR A 94 -17.64 24.99 4.60
C TYR A 94 -16.86 26.23 4.12
N ARG A 95 -17.17 27.38 4.72
CA ARG A 95 -16.26 28.52 4.84
C ARG A 95 -15.95 28.71 6.31
N VAL A 96 -14.67 28.90 6.61
CA VAL A 96 -14.22 29.00 8.00
C VAL A 96 -13.43 30.30 8.15
N ASP A 97 -13.85 31.13 9.12
CA ASP A 97 -13.16 32.36 9.50
C ASP A 97 -12.35 32.14 10.76
N GLY A 98 -11.21 32.82 10.86
CA GLY A 98 -10.29 32.65 11.97
C GLY A 98 -9.02 33.48 11.76
N PRO A 99 -8.02 33.35 12.64
CA PRO A 99 -6.77 34.12 12.52
C PRO A 99 -5.99 33.77 11.26
N HIS A 100 -5.58 34.80 10.52
CA HIS A 100 -4.61 34.67 9.43
C HIS A 100 -3.25 35.18 9.92
N ASP A 101 -2.48 34.28 10.50
CA ASP A 101 -1.11 34.55 11.01
C ASP A 101 -0.17 33.44 10.54
N PRO A 102 0.40 33.56 9.34
CA PRO A 102 1.33 32.55 8.81
C PRO A 102 2.56 32.31 9.70
N SER A 103 3.02 33.33 10.41
CA SER A 103 4.17 33.20 11.31
C SER A 103 3.85 32.35 12.56
N GLY A 104 2.60 32.33 12.97
CA GLY A 104 2.08 31.44 14.01
C GLY A 104 1.47 30.14 13.44
N GLY A 105 1.61 29.88 12.14
CA GLY A 105 1.07 28.69 11.48
C GLY A 105 -0.42 28.74 11.16
N GLN A 106 -1.10 29.86 11.42
CA GLN A 106 -2.55 30.00 11.15
C GLN A 106 -2.81 30.46 9.73
N ARG A 107 -3.66 29.70 8.99
CA ARG A 107 -3.85 29.82 7.54
C ARG A 107 -5.30 30.02 7.12
N PHE A 108 -6.17 30.58 8.01
CA PHE A 108 -7.58 30.79 7.68
C PHE A 108 -7.75 31.80 6.52
N ASP A 109 -8.63 31.49 5.59
CA ASP A 109 -9.09 32.38 4.52
C ASP A 109 -10.58 32.18 4.30
N PRO A 110 -11.46 33.11 4.78
CA PRO A 110 -12.91 32.96 4.69
C PRO A 110 -13.45 32.96 3.28
N ASN A 111 -12.62 33.26 2.28
CA ASN A 111 -13.00 33.17 0.87
C ASN A 111 -12.82 31.76 0.29
N LYS A 112 -12.13 30.86 0.98
CA LYS A 112 -11.97 29.48 0.54
C LYS A 112 -13.23 28.67 0.80
N VAL A 113 -13.64 27.90 -0.21
CA VAL A 113 -14.59 26.81 -0.05
C VAL A 113 -13.80 25.57 0.35
N LEU A 114 -14.15 24.97 1.50
CA LEU A 114 -13.36 23.90 2.14
C LEU A 114 -14.17 22.61 2.18
N LEU A 115 -13.57 21.54 1.68
CA LEU A 115 -14.09 20.18 1.76
C LEU A 115 -14.12 19.73 3.24
N ASP A 116 -15.18 19.08 3.64
CA ASP A 116 -15.24 18.39 4.93
C ASP A 116 -14.20 17.25 4.99
N PRO A 117 -13.31 17.21 6.00
CA PRO A 117 -12.37 16.12 6.19
C PRO A 117 -13.01 14.72 6.29
N PHE A 118 -14.26 14.65 6.71
CA PHE A 118 -15.02 13.42 6.93
C PHE A 118 -16.04 13.12 5.82
N ALA A 119 -15.99 13.82 4.68
CA ALA A 119 -16.88 13.54 3.56
C ALA A 119 -16.67 12.11 3.03
N SER A 120 -17.75 11.31 2.96
CA SER A 120 -17.71 9.93 2.47
C SER A 120 -17.68 9.81 0.94
N SER A 121 -17.92 10.91 0.23
CA SER A 121 -17.81 11.04 -1.23
C SER A 121 -17.45 12.48 -1.57
N VAL A 122 -16.65 12.66 -2.62
CA VAL A 122 -16.15 13.96 -3.07
C VAL A 122 -16.70 14.23 -4.47
N TYR A 123 -17.14 15.45 -4.73
CA TYR A 123 -17.52 15.94 -6.04
C TYR A 123 -16.53 17.00 -6.51
N PHE A 124 -16.01 16.85 -7.72
CA PHE A 124 -15.17 17.86 -8.36
C PHE A 124 -16.00 18.65 -9.37
N PRO A 125 -16.20 19.97 -9.15
CA PRO A 125 -16.84 20.83 -10.14
C PRO A 125 -16.11 20.81 -11.48
N PRO A 126 -16.78 21.04 -12.62
CA PRO A 126 -16.12 21.09 -13.93
C PRO A 126 -14.94 22.08 -14.01
N GLU A 127 -15.02 23.18 -13.26
CA GLU A 127 -13.97 24.21 -13.17
C GLU A 127 -13.00 23.99 -12.00
N PHE A 128 -12.96 22.78 -11.41
CA PHE A 128 -12.03 22.45 -10.34
C PHE A 128 -10.60 22.90 -10.69
N SER A 129 -9.92 23.55 -9.73
CA SER A 129 -8.60 24.11 -9.99
C SER A 129 -7.69 24.08 -8.79
N ARG A 130 -6.68 23.19 -8.83
CA ARG A 130 -5.55 23.18 -7.90
C ARG A 130 -4.83 24.55 -7.86
N ALA A 131 -4.66 25.17 -9.02
CA ALA A 131 -3.99 26.47 -9.11
C ALA A 131 -4.78 27.60 -8.40
N ALA A 132 -6.13 27.55 -8.43
CA ALA A 132 -6.96 28.51 -7.69
C ALA A 132 -6.88 28.25 -6.17
N ALA A 133 -6.81 26.99 -5.75
CA ALA A 133 -6.68 26.63 -4.34
C ALA A 133 -5.33 27.07 -3.72
N LYS A 134 -4.27 27.19 -4.54
CA LYS A 134 -2.94 27.68 -4.10
C LYS A 134 -2.89 29.20 -3.88
N ARG A 135 -3.81 29.96 -4.46
CA ARG A 135 -3.81 31.43 -4.41
C ARG A 135 -4.78 31.92 -3.32
N PRO A 136 -4.52 33.06 -2.66
CA PRO A 136 -5.50 33.70 -1.81
C PRO A 136 -6.80 34.01 -2.55
N GLY A 137 -7.94 34.05 -1.82
CA GLY A 137 -9.22 34.48 -2.33
C GLY A 137 -10.16 33.35 -2.74
N ASN A 138 -11.22 33.73 -3.45
CA ASN A 138 -12.40 32.91 -3.68
C ASN A 138 -12.14 31.68 -4.54
N THR A 139 -12.68 30.53 -4.09
CA THR A 139 -12.64 29.25 -4.81
C THR A 139 -14.02 28.71 -5.16
N ASP A 140 -15.07 29.55 -5.22
CA ASP A 140 -16.42 29.13 -5.64
C ASP A 140 -16.38 28.47 -7.01
N GLY A 141 -17.02 27.31 -7.16
CA GLY A 141 -17.06 26.51 -8.39
C GLY A 141 -15.72 25.82 -8.74
N ARG A 142 -14.66 26.01 -7.94
CA ARG A 142 -13.31 25.51 -8.22
C ARG A 142 -12.71 24.67 -7.10
N ALA A 143 -13.40 24.55 -5.96
CA ALA A 143 -13.01 23.70 -4.85
C ALA A 143 -13.73 22.34 -4.90
N PRO A 144 -13.14 21.25 -4.34
CA PRO A 144 -13.85 20.01 -4.16
C PRO A 144 -14.96 20.18 -3.12
N LEU A 145 -16.08 19.47 -3.30
CA LEU A 145 -17.26 19.53 -2.42
C LEU A 145 -17.54 18.13 -1.88
N GLY A 146 -18.07 18.04 -0.66
CA GLY A 146 -18.63 16.82 -0.11
C GLY A 146 -20.01 16.51 -0.71
N THR A 147 -20.28 15.25 -0.99
CA THR A 147 -21.64 14.81 -1.37
C THR A 147 -22.42 14.45 -0.13
N LEU A 148 -23.67 14.91 -0.01
CA LEU A 148 -24.55 14.50 1.07
C LEU A 148 -24.83 12.98 0.96
N PRO A 149 -24.62 12.20 2.03
CA PRO A 149 -24.87 10.76 1.99
C PRO A 149 -26.37 10.50 1.79
N VAL A 150 -26.70 9.90 0.63
CA VAL A 150 -28.09 9.49 0.37
C VAL A 150 -28.41 8.29 1.24
N PRO A 151 -29.54 8.29 1.98
CA PRO A 151 -30.02 7.10 2.65
C PRO A 151 -30.20 5.98 1.60
N ARG A 152 -29.40 4.94 1.68
CA ARG A 152 -29.48 3.77 0.80
C ARG A 152 -29.73 2.55 1.65
N ASP A 153 -30.40 1.55 1.08
CA ASP A 153 -30.41 0.22 1.67
C ASP A 153 -28.96 -0.25 1.91
N ALA A 154 -28.75 -0.95 3.02
CA ALA A 154 -27.46 -1.50 3.32
C ALA A 154 -26.96 -2.38 2.16
N PHE A 155 -25.70 -2.28 1.79
CA PHE A 155 -25.12 -3.14 0.75
C PHE A 155 -25.24 -4.60 1.19
N ASP A 156 -25.81 -5.43 0.32
CA ASP A 156 -25.94 -6.85 0.57
C ASP A 156 -24.59 -7.58 0.40
N TRP A 157 -23.91 -7.84 1.50
CA TRP A 157 -22.67 -8.62 1.53
C TRP A 157 -22.91 -10.11 1.34
N GLY A 158 -24.15 -10.61 1.54
CA GLY A 158 -24.48 -12.04 1.52
C GLY A 158 -23.81 -12.80 2.68
N GLU A 159 -23.63 -14.10 2.49
CA GLU A 159 -22.95 -15.00 3.47
C GLU A 159 -21.45 -15.12 3.24
N VAL A 160 -20.83 -14.23 2.45
CA VAL A 160 -19.42 -14.30 2.11
C VAL A 160 -18.60 -13.79 3.29
N SER A 161 -17.77 -14.66 3.88
CA SER A 161 -16.77 -14.30 4.88
C SER A 161 -15.40 -14.31 4.25
N PRO A 162 -14.52 -13.36 4.62
CA PRO A 162 -13.15 -13.34 4.14
C PRO A 162 -12.40 -14.59 4.62
N SER A 163 -11.60 -15.19 3.74
CA SER A 163 -10.67 -16.25 4.09
C SER A 163 -9.52 -15.66 4.91
N ARG A 164 -9.14 -16.33 6.00
CA ARG A 164 -7.98 -15.95 6.80
C ARG A 164 -6.83 -16.92 6.56
N HIS A 165 -5.85 -16.44 5.81
CA HIS A 165 -4.65 -17.18 5.46
C HIS A 165 -3.57 -17.05 6.55
N THR A 166 -2.74 -18.07 6.71
CA THR A 166 -1.64 -18.12 7.69
C THR A 166 -0.32 -18.48 7.00
N HIS A 167 0.11 -19.75 7.02
CA HIS A 167 1.30 -20.22 6.32
C HIS A 167 1.20 -20.11 4.79
N ASP A 168 -0.02 -20.14 4.27
CA ASP A 168 -0.39 -20.03 2.86
C ASP A 168 -0.68 -18.59 2.40
N LEU A 169 -0.41 -17.59 3.25
CA LEU A 169 -0.55 -16.19 2.90
C LEU A 169 0.50 -15.79 1.86
N ILE A 170 0.03 -15.32 0.70
CA ILE A 170 0.82 -14.78 -0.40
C ILE A 170 0.23 -13.44 -0.79
N VAL A 171 0.99 -12.36 -0.58
CA VAL A 171 0.54 -10.99 -0.86
C VAL A 171 0.97 -10.56 -2.25
N TYR A 172 0.07 -9.94 -2.99
CA TYR A 172 0.28 -9.43 -4.34
C TYR A 172 -0.04 -7.95 -4.39
N GLU A 173 0.99 -7.12 -4.49
CA GLU A 173 0.86 -5.67 -4.57
C GLU A 173 0.46 -5.27 -5.99
N LEU A 174 -0.58 -4.44 -6.15
CA LEU A 174 -1.02 -3.97 -7.45
C LEU A 174 -1.66 -2.58 -7.44
N HIS A 175 -1.57 -1.89 -8.58
CA HIS A 175 -2.25 -0.62 -8.84
C HIS A 175 -3.55 -0.86 -9.60
N VAL A 176 -4.70 -0.41 -9.07
CA VAL A 176 -6.03 -0.65 -9.66
C VAL A 176 -6.07 -0.29 -11.14
N LYS A 177 -5.64 0.94 -11.50
CA LYS A 177 -5.66 1.40 -12.90
C LYS A 177 -4.64 0.65 -13.76
N GLY A 178 -3.38 0.60 -13.32
CA GLY A 178 -2.29 0.01 -14.10
C GLY A 178 -2.48 -1.46 -14.43
N PHE A 179 -3.20 -2.19 -13.59
CA PHE A 179 -3.44 -3.62 -13.77
C PHE A 179 -4.22 -3.95 -15.04
N THR A 180 -5.19 -3.10 -15.43
CA THR A 180 -6.07 -3.40 -16.56
C THR A 180 -6.14 -2.30 -17.63
N ALA A 181 -5.42 -1.20 -17.47
CA ALA A 181 -5.53 -0.02 -18.36
C ALA A 181 -5.15 -0.30 -19.81
N ARG A 182 -4.15 -1.17 -20.06
CA ARG A 182 -3.74 -1.50 -21.44
C ARG A 182 -4.83 -2.22 -22.22
N SER A 183 -4.88 -1.95 -23.52
CA SER A 183 -5.86 -2.55 -24.44
C SER A 183 -5.76 -4.07 -24.55
N ASN A 184 -4.58 -4.64 -24.29
CA ASN A 184 -4.33 -6.08 -24.29
C ASN A 184 -4.63 -6.77 -22.94
N SER A 185 -5.23 -6.05 -22.00
CA SER A 185 -5.63 -6.63 -20.70
C SER A 185 -6.74 -7.68 -20.81
N GLY A 186 -7.47 -7.71 -21.92
CA GLY A 186 -8.65 -8.57 -22.08
C GLY A 186 -9.92 -8.03 -21.43
N VAL A 187 -9.85 -6.84 -20.81
CA VAL A 187 -10.99 -6.14 -20.17
C VAL A 187 -11.63 -5.17 -21.17
N GLY A 188 -12.98 -5.08 -21.13
CA GLY A 188 -13.74 -4.14 -21.98
C GLY A 188 -13.27 -2.69 -21.78
N PRO A 189 -13.22 -1.87 -22.85
CA PRO A 189 -12.67 -0.51 -22.79
C PRO A 189 -13.24 0.36 -21.67
N GLU A 190 -14.54 0.24 -21.39
CA GLU A 190 -15.28 1.00 -20.39
C GLU A 190 -14.95 0.63 -18.94
N LYS A 191 -14.36 -0.58 -18.74
CA LYS A 191 -14.01 -1.09 -17.39
C LYS A 191 -12.50 -1.08 -17.11
N ARG A 192 -11.67 -0.76 -18.11
CA ARG A 192 -10.22 -0.72 -17.93
C ARG A 192 -9.81 0.30 -16.89
N GLY A 193 -8.91 -0.11 -16.01
CA GLY A 193 -8.39 0.76 -14.97
C GLY A 193 -9.36 1.01 -13.81
N THR A 194 -10.42 0.22 -13.67
CA THR A 194 -11.45 0.38 -12.64
C THR A 194 -11.54 -0.82 -11.71
N PHE A 195 -12.25 -0.67 -10.58
CA PHE A 195 -12.57 -1.76 -9.65
C PHE A 195 -13.29 -2.91 -10.34
N THR A 196 -14.22 -2.59 -11.24
CA THR A 196 -14.93 -3.59 -12.06
C THR A 196 -13.97 -4.34 -12.98
N GLY A 197 -13.05 -3.62 -13.63
CA GLY A 197 -12.02 -4.24 -14.48
C GLY A 197 -11.06 -5.14 -13.71
N LEU A 198 -10.69 -4.75 -12.49
CA LEU A 198 -9.89 -5.58 -11.60
C LEU A 198 -10.63 -6.86 -11.19
N THR A 199 -11.93 -6.77 -10.92
CA THR A 199 -12.79 -7.93 -10.61
C THR A 199 -12.76 -8.99 -11.72
N GLU A 200 -12.72 -8.58 -12.99
CA GLU A 200 -12.63 -9.53 -14.12
C GLU A 200 -11.30 -10.32 -14.15
N LYS A 201 -10.27 -9.87 -13.41
CA LYS A 201 -8.97 -10.55 -13.29
C LYS A 201 -8.87 -11.55 -12.13
N ILE A 202 -9.89 -11.71 -11.31
CA ILE A 202 -9.90 -12.68 -10.21
C ILE A 202 -9.55 -14.12 -10.68
N PRO A 203 -10.05 -14.65 -11.81
CA PRO A 203 -9.66 -15.97 -12.28
C PRO A 203 -8.14 -16.11 -12.51
N TYR A 204 -7.48 -15.09 -13.06
CA TYR A 204 -6.02 -15.04 -13.23
C TYR A 204 -5.29 -15.08 -11.89
N LEU A 205 -5.72 -14.25 -10.93
CA LEU A 205 -5.12 -14.19 -9.59
C LEU A 205 -5.26 -15.52 -8.84
N LYS A 206 -6.39 -16.22 -9.02
CA LYS A 206 -6.60 -17.58 -8.50
C LYS A 206 -5.69 -18.61 -9.18
N GLU A 207 -5.53 -18.52 -10.52
CA GLU A 207 -4.62 -19.39 -11.27
C GLU A 207 -3.18 -19.23 -10.78
N LEU A 208 -2.74 -17.99 -10.54
CA LEU A 208 -1.42 -17.69 -9.98
C LEU A 208 -1.26 -18.24 -8.56
N GLY A 209 -2.34 -18.28 -7.78
CA GLY A 209 -2.36 -18.87 -6.43
C GLY A 209 -2.17 -17.89 -5.30
N ILE A 210 -2.30 -16.57 -5.54
CA ILE A 210 -2.23 -15.54 -4.48
C ILE A 210 -3.42 -15.65 -3.54
N THR A 211 -3.28 -15.12 -2.31
CA THR A 211 -4.31 -15.20 -1.29
C THR A 211 -4.66 -13.86 -0.66
N ALA A 212 -3.90 -12.81 -0.94
CA ALA A 212 -4.21 -11.45 -0.59
C ALA A 212 -3.75 -10.49 -1.69
N VAL A 213 -4.54 -9.47 -2.00
CA VAL A 213 -4.12 -8.32 -2.79
C VAL A 213 -3.85 -7.13 -1.87
N GLU A 214 -2.73 -6.43 -2.08
CA GLU A 214 -2.45 -5.14 -1.47
C GLU A 214 -2.60 -4.08 -2.57
N LEU A 215 -3.66 -3.26 -2.47
CA LEU A 215 -3.98 -2.25 -3.46
C LEU A 215 -3.23 -0.97 -3.15
N LEU A 216 -2.47 -0.43 -4.12
CA LEU A 216 -1.93 0.93 -4.03
C LEU A 216 -3.08 1.91 -3.72
N PRO A 217 -2.79 3.15 -3.25
CA PRO A 217 -3.81 4.00 -2.65
C PRO A 217 -5.08 4.14 -3.48
N VAL A 218 -6.21 3.81 -2.86
CA VAL A 218 -7.56 3.92 -3.45
C VAL A 218 -8.36 5.07 -2.85
N HIS A 219 -7.84 5.75 -1.84
CA HIS A 219 -8.44 6.98 -1.32
C HIS A 219 -8.52 8.04 -2.41
N GLN A 220 -9.51 8.94 -2.33
CA GLN A 220 -9.59 10.05 -3.27
C GLN A 220 -8.36 10.93 -3.15
N PHE A 221 -7.50 10.91 -4.15
CA PHE A 221 -6.34 11.80 -4.29
C PHE A 221 -6.64 12.98 -5.24
N ASP A 222 -5.75 13.96 -5.26
CA ASP A 222 -5.91 15.17 -6.09
C ASP A 222 -5.70 14.84 -7.58
N PRO A 223 -6.72 14.96 -8.41
CA PRO A 223 -6.62 14.60 -9.84
C PRO A 223 -5.76 15.55 -10.67
N GLN A 224 -5.36 16.71 -10.13
CA GLN A 224 -4.53 17.71 -10.81
C GLN A 224 -3.11 17.82 -10.26
N GLU A 225 -2.74 16.98 -9.28
CA GLU A 225 -1.40 16.99 -8.71
C GLU A 225 -0.39 16.30 -9.63
N GLY A 226 -0.81 15.33 -10.42
CA GLY A 226 0.01 14.66 -11.43
C GLY A 226 0.60 13.32 -10.97
N SER A 227 0.35 12.90 -9.72
CA SER A 227 0.75 11.57 -9.24
C SER A 227 -0.19 10.50 -9.78
N TYR A 228 0.38 9.46 -10.40
CA TYR A 228 -0.35 8.28 -10.85
C TYR A 228 -0.56 7.27 -9.71
N TRP A 229 0.42 7.11 -8.81
CA TRP A 229 0.34 6.10 -7.74
C TRP A 229 -0.77 6.35 -6.70
N GLY A 230 -1.19 7.63 -6.53
CA GLY A 230 -2.28 7.98 -5.62
C GLY A 230 -1.86 8.39 -4.21
N TYR A 231 -0.57 8.55 -3.94
CA TYR A 231 -0.08 8.92 -2.59
C TYR A 231 -0.39 10.37 -2.17
N MET A 232 -0.91 11.22 -3.04
CA MET A 232 -1.30 12.60 -2.69
C MET A 232 -2.79 12.65 -2.31
N THR A 233 -3.13 12.06 -1.16
CA THR A 233 -4.50 11.91 -0.67
C THR A 233 -5.14 13.26 -0.35
N LEU A 234 -6.36 13.45 -0.87
CA LEU A 234 -7.20 14.62 -0.62
C LEU A 234 -8.26 14.33 0.45
N ASN A 235 -8.82 13.12 0.43
CA ASN A 235 -9.85 12.68 1.37
C ASN A 235 -9.66 11.21 1.73
N PHE A 236 -9.78 10.87 3.01
CA PHE A 236 -9.50 9.54 3.54
C PHE A 236 -10.69 8.58 3.57
N PHE A 237 -11.90 9.02 3.19
CA PHE A 237 -13.12 8.20 3.27
C PHE A 237 -13.67 7.80 1.90
N ALA A 238 -13.47 8.64 0.90
CA ALA A 238 -14.00 8.41 -0.44
C ALA A 238 -13.07 7.54 -1.29
N PRO A 239 -13.56 6.51 -1.98
CA PRO A 239 -12.81 5.85 -3.03
C PRO A 239 -12.55 6.79 -4.20
N HIS A 240 -11.40 6.62 -4.87
CA HIS A 240 -11.00 7.47 -6.00
C HIS A 240 -11.95 7.32 -7.20
N GLN A 241 -12.51 8.43 -7.65
CA GLN A 241 -13.56 8.44 -8.68
C GLN A 241 -13.13 7.82 -10.01
N GLN A 242 -11.87 8.03 -10.42
CA GLN A 242 -11.36 7.51 -11.70
C GLN A 242 -11.17 5.98 -11.70
N TYR A 243 -11.31 5.32 -10.54
CA TYR A 243 -11.26 3.86 -10.44
C TYR A 243 -12.64 3.20 -10.54
N ALA A 244 -13.65 3.95 -10.93
CA ALA A 244 -15.00 3.44 -11.11
C ALA A 244 -15.59 3.83 -12.47
N VAL A 245 -16.52 3.04 -12.96
CA VAL A 245 -17.32 3.34 -14.15
C VAL A 245 -18.47 4.29 -13.78
N SER A 246 -19.02 4.13 -12.57
CA SER A 246 -20.20 4.87 -12.11
C SER A 246 -20.08 5.33 -10.65
N ASP A 247 -20.48 4.50 -9.71
CA ASP A 247 -20.44 4.78 -8.26
C ASP A 247 -19.20 4.13 -7.62
N PRO A 248 -18.19 4.91 -7.23
CA PRO A 248 -16.94 4.36 -6.70
C PRO A 248 -17.13 3.51 -5.42
N ALA A 249 -18.02 3.93 -4.54
CA ALA A 249 -18.26 3.21 -3.29
C ALA A 249 -18.99 1.89 -3.51
N LEU A 250 -19.94 1.86 -4.44
CA LEU A 250 -20.65 0.64 -4.80
C LEU A 250 -19.74 -0.35 -5.52
N GLU A 251 -18.98 0.12 -6.53
CA GLU A 251 -18.07 -0.74 -7.30
C GLU A 251 -16.95 -1.30 -6.42
N PHE A 252 -16.40 -0.50 -5.50
CA PHE A 252 -15.41 -0.97 -4.53
C PHE A 252 -15.96 -2.11 -3.67
N ARG A 253 -17.18 -1.95 -3.10
CA ARG A 253 -17.82 -3.03 -2.31
C ARG A 253 -18.09 -4.28 -3.12
N GLN A 254 -18.52 -4.13 -4.37
CA GLN A 254 -18.72 -5.25 -5.29
C GLN A 254 -17.42 -6.01 -5.56
N MET A 255 -16.34 -5.27 -5.77
CA MET A 255 -15.00 -5.82 -5.95
C MET A 255 -14.56 -6.61 -4.71
N VAL A 256 -14.64 -6.02 -3.51
CA VAL A 256 -14.26 -6.71 -2.26
C VAL A 256 -15.08 -7.98 -2.07
N LYS A 257 -16.40 -7.91 -2.25
CA LYS A 257 -17.30 -9.09 -2.18
C LYS A 257 -16.85 -10.19 -3.14
N ALA A 258 -16.45 -9.84 -4.37
CA ALA A 258 -16.00 -10.81 -5.37
C ALA A 258 -14.63 -11.43 -5.00
N PHE A 259 -13.71 -10.65 -4.45
CA PHE A 259 -12.42 -11.14 -3.93
C PHE A 259 -12.63 -12.11 -2.77
N HIS A 260 -13.50 -11.80 -1.80
CA HIS A 260 -13.84 -12.67 -0.69
C HIS A 260 -14.47 -13.98 -1.18
N ALA A 261 -15.38 -13.93 -2.15
CA ALA A 261 -15.96 -15.12 -2.76
C ALA A 261 -14.91 -16.01 -3.48
N ALA A 262 -13.80 -15.40 -3.88
CA ALA A 262 -12.67 -16.11 -4.48
C ALA A 262 -11.67 -16.64 -3.43
N GLY A 263 -11.83 -16.32 -2.15
CA GLY A 263 -10.93 -16.67 -1.06
C GLY A 263 -9.68 -15.80 -0.99
N ILE A 264 -9.75 -14.54 -1.45
CA ILE A 264 -8.63 -13.59 -1.49
C ILE A 264 -8.94 -12.43 -0.55
N GLU A 265 -8.03 -12.16 0.39
CA GLU A 265 -8.07 -10.97 1.26
C GLU A 265 -7.80 -9.69 0.45
N VAL A 266 -8.42 -8.57 0.84
CA VAL A 266 -8.18 -7.24 0.24
C VAL A 266 -7.56 -6.31 1.26
N TRP A 267 -6.33 -5.87 1.03
CA TRP A 267 -5.62 -4.91 1.84
C TRP A 267 -5.47 -3.60 1.09
N LEU A 268 -5.45 -2.49 1.83
CA LEU A 268 -5.23 -1.16 1.25
C LEU A 268 -3.91 -0.57 1.70
N ASP A 269 -3.20 0.02 0.76
CA ASP A 269 -2.13 0.96 1.06
C ASP A 269 -2.77 2.31 1.42
N VAL A 270 -2.49 2.81 2.63
CA VAL A 270 -3.13 4.01 3.18
C VAL A 270 -2.11 5.05 3.59
N VAL A 271 -2.37 6.29 3.19
CA VAL A 271 -1.46 7.42 3.35
C VAL A 271 -2.04 8.41 4.35
N TYR A 272 -1.74 8.21 5.65
CA TYR A 272 -2.19 9.12 6.72
C TYR A 272 -1.07 10.02 7.25
N ASN A 273 0.12 9.93 6.68
CA ASN A 273 1.28 10.69 7.12
C ASN A 273 1.34 12.10 6.51
N HIS A 274 0.71 12.32 5.35
CA HIS A 274 0.63 13.61 4.66
C HIS A 274 -0.64 13.72 3.83
N THR A 275 -0.85 14.86 3.17
CA THR A 275 -2.00 15.12 2.29
C THR A 275 -1.59 15.87 1.02
N SER A 276 -2.51 15.93 0.04
CA SER A 276 -2.35 16.68 -1.22
C SER A 276 -2.22 18.19 -1.04
N GLU A 277 -2.44 18.72 0.16
CA GLU A 277 -2.22 20.14 0.47
C GLU A 277 -0.74 20.53 0.47
N ALA A 278 0.18 19.55 0.46
CA ALA A 278 1.62 19.73 0.29
C ALA A 278 2.23 20.78 1.25
N GLY A 279 3.32 21.47 0.87
CA GLY A 279 3.98 22.49 1.67
C GLY A 279 3.22 23.83 1.78
N ASP A 280 3.87 24.85 2.31
CA ASP A 280 3.26 26.15 2.59
C ASP A 280 2.75 26.88 1.34
N ASP A 281 3.27 26.57 0.16
CA ASP A 281 2.83 27.03 -1.16
C ASP A 281 1.78 26.12 -1.82
N GLY A 282 1.37 25.06 -1.13
CA GLY A 282 0.40 24.10 -1.61
C GLY A 282 -1.05 24.62 -1.61
N PRO A 283 -1.98 23.81 -2.14
CA PRO A 283 -3.40 24.20 -2.18
C PRO A 283 -4.04 24.17 -0.80
N THR A 284 -5.12 24.95 -0.64
CA THR A 284 -6.00 24.91 0.52
C THR A 284 -7.33 24.32 0.10
N TYR A 285 -7.58 23.08 0.45
CA TYR A 285 -8.79 22.33 0.10
C TYR A 285 -9.68 22.03 1.31
N SER A 286 -9.06 21.75 2.47
CA SER A 286 -9.74 21.21 3.65
C SER A 286 -8.96 21.56 4.92
N TYR A 287 -8.08 20.69 5.37
CA TYR A 287 -7.39 20.71 6.67
C TYR A 287 -6.70 22.04 6.99
N ARG A 288 -5.94 22.58 6.03
CA ARG A 288 -5.19 23.83 6.18
C ARG A 288 -6.12 25.02 6.44
N GLY A 289 -7.22 25.11 5.70
CA GLY A 289 -8.18 26.21 5.82
C GLY A 289 -9.12 26.05 7.02
N ILE A 290 -9.32 24.83 7.51
CA ILE A 290 -10.16 24.53 8.66
C ILE A 290 -9.44 24.76 9.97
N ASP A 291 -8.19 24.24 10.13
CA ASP A 291 -7.36 24.49 11.31
C ASP A 291 -5.93 23.94 11.10
N ASN A 292 -5.06 24.69 10.44
CA ASN A 292 -3.74 24.23 10.00
C ASN A 292 -2.91 23.59 11.12
N THR A 293 -2.77 24.24 12.27
CA THR A 293 -1.92 23.79 13.38
C THR A 293 -2.46 22.60 14.16
N SER A 294 -3.73 22.27 14.00
CA SER A 294 -4.33 21.06 14.58
C SER A 294 -4.10 19.84 13.68
N TYR A 295 -4.12 20.01 12.35
CA TYR A 295 -3.97 18.92 11.41
C TYR A 295 -2.52 18.65 11.00
N TYR A 296 -1.66 19.67 10.94
CA TYR A 296 -0.27 19.55 10.52
C TYR A 296 0.71 19.90 11.62
N LEU A 297 1.86 19.28 11.61
CA LEU A 297 3.02 19.71 12.39
C LEU A 297 3.57 20.99 11.76
N VAL A 298 3.76 22.02 12.59
CA VAL A 298 4.34 23.30 12.19
C VAL A 298 5.51 23.65 13.11
N ARG A 299 6.49 24.37 12.60
CA ARG A 299 7.62 24.90 13.38
C ARG A 299 7.13 26.07 14.24
N PRO A 300 7.23 26.02 15.56
CA PRO A 300 6.73 27.10 16.42
C PRO A 300 7.39 28.45 16.17
N GLU A 301 8.66 28.45 15.74
CA GLU A 301 9.46 29.66 15.52
C GLU A 301 9.17 30.37 14.19
N SER A 302 8.62 29.68 13.19
CA SER A 302 8.39 30.25 11.84
C SER A 302 6.98 30.06 11.31
N GLY A 303 6.18 29.18 11.93
CA GLY A 303 4.87 28.77 11.42
C GLY A 303 4.92 27.94 10.14
N GLU A 304 6.12 27.56 9.68
CA GLU A 304 6.30 26.71 8.50
C GLU A 304 5.88 25.28 8.76
N THR A 305 5.33 24.65 7.75
CA THR A 305 4.92 23.25 7.80
C THR A 305 6.15 22.33 7.87
N VAL A 306 6.15 21.38 8.81
CA VAL A 306 7.19 20.33 8.89
C VAL A 306 7.03 19.37 7.72
N ASN A 307 8.15 18.95 7.13
CA ASN A 307 8.16 18.03 6.00
C ASN A 307 9.05 16.81 6.28
N ASP A 308 8.61 15.93 7.19
CA ASP A 308 9.28 14.65 7.47
C ASP A 308 8.89 13.54 6.48
N THR A 309 7.93 13.83 5.60
CA THR A 309 7.41 12.87 4.63
C THR A 309 8.05 13.00 3.23
N GLY A 310 8.71 14.13 2.95
CA GLY A 310 9.18 14.44 1.60
C GLY A 310 8.09 15.02 0.68
N CYS A 311 6.81 15.01 1.10
CA CYS A 311 5.66 15.41 0.30
C CYS A 311 5.16 16.84 0.61
N GLY A 312 5.89 17.59 1.45
CA GLY A 312 5.63 18.99 1.75
C GLY A 312 4.94 19.24 3.08
N ASN A 313 4.20 18.28 3.63
CA ASN A 313 3.60 18.39 4.96
C ASN A 313 3.74 17.09 5.76
N THR A 314 3.54 17.20 7.06
CA THR A 314 3.48 16.06 7.99
C THR A 314 2.22 16.21 8.84
N MET A 315 1.36 15.19 8.83
CA MET A 315 0.16 15.17 9.66
C MET A 315 0.54 15.13 11.15
N ASN A 316 -0.19 15.89 11.96
CA ASN A 316 0.02 15.96 13.42
C ASN A 316 -0.64 14.74 14.10
N CYS A 317 -0.05 13.56 13.91
CA CYS A 317 -0.61 12.27 14.36
C CYS A 317 -0.73 12.13 15.88
N ALA A 318 -0.10 13.00 16.66
CA ALA A 318 -0.30 13.07 18.10
C ALA A 318 -1.56 13.85 18.51
N HIS A 319 -2.07 14.72 17.63
CA HIS A 319 -3.23 15.56 17.94
C HIS A 319 -4.52 14.73 17.96
N PRO A 320 -5.40 14.89 18.98
CA PRO A 320 -6.60 14.08 19.11
C PRO A 320 -7.52 14.06 17.88
N ILE A 321 -7.65 15.20 17.15
CA ILE A 321 -8.51 15.24 15.96
C ILE A 321 -7.92 14.44 14.80
N VAL A 322 -6.61 14.43 14.62
CA VAL A 322 -5.95 13.62 13.57
C VAL A 322 -6.08 12.14 13.91
N ARG A 323 -5.92 11.77 15.19
CA ARG A 323 -6.16 10.39 15.62
C ARG A 323 -7.61 9.97 15.37
N ALA A 324 -8.58 10.83 15.74
CA ALA A 324 -10.00 10.57 15.48
C ALA A 324 -10.29 10.43 13.97
N LEU A 325 -9.66 11.26 13.13
CA LEU A 325 -9.77 11.19 11.65
C LEU A 325 -9.27 9.85 11.12
N VAL A 326 -8.06 9.45 11.50
CA VAL A 326 -7.44 8.19 11.05
C VAL A 326 -8.26 6.99 11.52
N LEU A 327 -8.62 6.93 12.80
CA LEU A 327 -9.39 5.80 13.35
C LEU A 327 -10.79 5.70 12.73
N SER A 328 -11.47 6.85 12.50
CA SER A 328 -12.77 6.86 11.83
C SER A 328 -12.69 6.40 10.39
N SER A 329 -11.61 6.78 9.67
CA SER A 329 -11.37 6.33 8.32
C SER A 329 -11.10 4.82 8.27
N LEU A 330 -10.19 4.32 9.10
CA LEU A 330 -9.90 2.87 9.18
C LEU A 330 -11.15 2.06 9.52
N LYS A 331 -11.96 2.55 10.48
CA LYS A 331 -13.24 1.94 10.83
C LYS A 331 -14.21 1.93 9.64
N HIS A 332 -14.32 3.04 8.90
CA HIS A 332 -15.15 3.11 7.70
C HIS A 332 -14.73 2.06 6.65
N TRP A 333 -13.44 1.94 6.36
CA TRP A 333 -12.95 0.96 5.39
C TRP A 333 -13.09 -0.49 5.88
N ALA A 334 -12.94 -0.73 7.19
CA ALA A 334 -13.14 -2.06 7.76
C ALA A 334 -14.62 -2.47 7.84
N GLU A 335 -15.50 -1.60 8.35
CA GLU A 335 -16.91 -1.95 8.62
C GLU A 335 -17.84 -1.74 7.43
N SER A 336 -17.63 -0.64 6.65
CA SER A 336 -18.52 -0.30 5.55
C SER A 336 -18.02 -0.81 4.19
N MET A 337 -16.72 -0.99 4.05
CA MET A 337 -16.07 -1.44 2.81
C MET A 337 -15.51 -2.86 2.90
N HIS A 338 -15.53 -3.48 4.10
CA HIS A 338 -15.08 -4.85 4.40
C HIS A 338 -13.63 -5.16 3.99
N VAL A 339 -12.74 -4.19 4.17
CA VAL A 339 -11.30 -4.36 3.92
C VAL A 339 -10.68 -5.23 5.01
N ASP A 340 -9.77 -6.13 4.66
CA ASP A 340 -9.16 -7.12 5.56
C ASP A 340 -7.86 -6.67 6.20
N GLY A 341 -7.24 -5.62 5.67
CA GLY A 341 -5.97 -5.14 6.18
C GLY A 341 -5.54 -3.81 5.60
N PHE A 342 -4.50 -3.24 6.20
CA PHE A 342 -3.92 -1.97 5.79
C PHE A 342 -2.39 -2.02 5.81
N ARG A 343 -1.76 -1.54 4.74
CA ARG A 343 -0.35 -1.15 4.72
C ARG A 343 -0.29 0.35 4.93
N PHE A 344 0.47 0.79 5.90
CA PHE A 344 0.59 2.20 6.27
C PHE A 344 1.86 2.79 5.70
N ASP A 345 1.70 3.71 4.78
CA ASP A 345 2.77 4.49 4.18
C ASP A 345 3.49 5.31 5.24
N LEU A 346 4.82 5.29 5.26
CA LEU A 346 5.69 6.01 6.20
C LEU A 346 5.17 5.94 7.66
N ALA A 347 4.83 4.74 8.15
CA ALA A 347 4.19 4.54 9.46
C ALA A 347 4.99 5.05 10.65
N SER A 348 6.29 5.29 10.50
CA SER A 348 7.13 5.95 11.51
C SER A 348 6.66 7.37 11.86
N ILE A 349 5.94 8.05 10.96
CA ILE A 349 5.33 9.38 11.23
C ILE A 349 4.31 9.30 12.37
N PHE A 350 3.63 8.16 12.55
CA PHE A 350 2.66 7.98 13.65
C PHE A 350 3.30 7.96 15.04
N THR A 351 4.62 7.89 15.10
CA THR A 351 5.39 7.96 16.35
C THR A 351 5.76 9.39 16.76
N ARG A 352 5.40 10.42 15.97
CA ARG A 352 5.72 11.81 16.30
C ARG A 352 4.87 12.29 17.47
N ARG A 353 5.51 13.03 18.40
CA ARG A 353 4.84 13.86 19.42
C ARG A 353 4.37 15.18 18.83
N LEU A 354 3.64 15.98 19.63
CA LEU A 354 3.19 17.31 19.24
C LEU A 354 4.35 18.28 18.91
N ASP A 355 5.52 18.04 19.46
CA ASP A 355 6.75 18.81 19.21
C ASP A 355 7.58 18.25 18.04
N GLY A 356 7.07 17.23 17.33
CA GLY A 356 7.76 16.57 16.23
C GLY A 356 8.79 15.51 16.64
N SER A 357 9.11 15.35 17.93
CA SER A 357 10.06 14.33 18.40
C SER A 357 9.48 12.93 18.26
N ILE A 358 10.38 11.93 18.09
CA ILE A 358 9.99 10.52 17.91
C ILE A 358 9.67 9.88 19.26
N ASN A 359 8.56 9.20 19.36
CA ASN A 359 8.10 8.39 20.48
C ASN A 359 8.06 6.90 20.10
N THR A 360 9.08 6.15 20.45
CA THR A 360 9.12 4.70 20.21
C THR A 360 8.63 3.88 21.40
N THR A 361 8.20 4.51 22.49
CA THR A 361 7.76 3.80 23.70
C THR A 361 6.26 3.57 23.69
N ASP A 362 5.47 4.62 23.52
CA ASP A 362 4.03 4.62 23.71
C ASP A 362 3.29 5.60 22.78
N PRO A 363 3.51 5.55 21.45
CA PRO A 363 2.82 6.46 20.54
C PRO A 363 1.32 6.15 20.50
N PRO A 364 0.45 7.12 20.87
CA PRO A 364 -0.98 6.85 21.04
C PRO A 364 -1.66 6.29 19.79
N LEU A 365 -1.38 6.89 18.62
CA LEU A 365 -2.03 6.46 17.37
C LEU A 365 -1.67 5.03 16.99
N VAL A 366 -0.41 4.60 17.14
CA VAL A 366 0.00 3.22 16.83
C VAL A 366 -0.71 2.21 17.74
N ALA A 367 -0.86 2.55 19.03
CA ALA A 367 -1.57 1.71 20.00
C ALA A 367 -3.08 1.64 19.69
N GLU A 368 -3.70 2.77 19.35
CA GLU A 368 -5.13 2.86 19.00
C GLU A 368 -5.44 2.10 17.71
N ILE A 369 -4.60 2.21 16.68
CA ILE A 369 -4.72 1.41 15.44
C ILE A 369 -4.53 -0.09 15.76
N GLY A 370 -3.59 -0.44 16.62
CA GLY A 370 -3.36 -1.82 17.07
C GLY A 370 -4.61 -2.41 17.73
N LEU A 371 -5.30 -1.63 18.60
CA LEU A 371 -6.54 -2.05 19.22
C LEU A 371 -7.67 -2.21 18.20
N LEU A 372 -7.82 -1.26 17.28
CA LEU A 372 -8.80 -1.34 16.19
C LEU A 372 -8.56 -2.61 15.35
N GLY A 373 -7.29 -2.88 15.01
CA GLY A 373 -6.89 -4.07 14.27
C GLY A 373 -7.27 -5.37 14.98
N TYR A 374 -7.10 -5.42 16.29
CA TYR A 374 -7.53 -6.56 17.11
C TYR A 374 -9.05 -6.74 17.13
N LEU A 375 -9.80 -5.64 17.32
CA LEU A 375 -11.26 -5.69 17.41
C LEU A 375 -11.95 -6.09 16.10
N HIS A 376 -11.33 -5.79 14.95
CA HIS A 376 -11.86 -6.08 13.63
C HIS A 376 -11.10 -7.19 12.88
N ASP A 377 -10.17 -7.87 13.54
CA ASP A 377 -9.31 -8.92 12.95
C ASP A 377 -8.59 -8.46 11.66
N LEU A 378 -8.00 -7.25 11.69
CA LEU A 378 -7.34 -6.65 10.53
C LEU A 378 -5.86 -7.04 10.45
N ARG A 379 -5.34 -7.14 9.23
CA ARG A 379 -3.91 -7.18 8.97
C ARG A 379 -3.36 -5.75 9.02
N LEU A 380 -2.37 -5.51 9.88
CA LEU A 380 -1.67 -4.23 9.97
C LEU A 380 -0.24 -4.41 9.49
N VAL A 381 0.15 -3.64 8.48
CA VAL A 381 1.50 -3.68 7.89
C VAL A 381 2.09 -2.28 7.93
N ALA A 382 3.26 -2.12 8.53
CA ALA A 382 3.95 -0.84 8.58
C ALA A 382 5.07 -0.77 7.53
N GLU A 383 5.13 0.34 6.82
CA GLU A 383 6.38 0.83 6.29
C GLU A 383 7.08 1.59 7.42
N ALA A 384 7.99 0.90 8.12
CA ALA A 384 8.54 1.34 9.40
C ALA A 384 9.72 2.33 9.25
N TRP A 385 9.64 3.27 8.30
CA TRP A 385 10.61 4.33 8.08
C TRP A 385 9.98 5.61 7.50
N ASP A 386 10.73 6.67 7.50
CA ASP A 386 10.50 7.93 6.78
C ASP A 386 11.86 8.54 6.38
N ILE A 387 11.87 9.76 5.82
CA ILE A 387 13.12 10.39 5.38
C ILE A 387 14.11 10.69 6.54
N ASN A 388 13.64 10.70 7.78
CA ASN A 388 14.43 11.05 8.97
C ASN A 388 14.60 9.90 9.96
N SER A 389 13.88 8.77 9.79
CA SER A 389 13.92 7.66 10.73
C SER A 389 13.78 6.30 10.08
N TYR A 390 14.42 5.28 10.65
CA TYR A 390 14.34 3.89 10.24
C TYR A 390 14.08 3.02 11.48
N LEU A 391 12.83 2.60 11.67
CA LEU A 391 12.37 1.93 12.88
C LEU A 391 12.10 0.43 12.68
N LEU A 392 12.57 -0.17 11.58
CA LEU A 392 12.29 -1.56 11.24
C LEU A 392 12.63 -2.53 12.38
N GLY A 393 11.79 -3.55 12.54
CA GLY A 393 11.91 -4.59 13.56
C GLY A 393 11.39 -4.13 14.91
N ARG A 394 12.09 -4.50 15.99
CA ARG A 394 11.70 -4.17 17.38
C ARG A 394 11.71 -2.68 17.72
N SER A 395 12.29 -1.84 16.86
CA SER A 395 12.31 -0.39 17.06
C SER A 395 10.98 0.28 16.71
N PHE A 396 10.14 -0.37 15.89
CA PHE A 396 8.79 0.09 15.61
C PHE A 396 7.83 -0.35 16.72
N PRO A 397 7.09 0.57 17.37
CA PRO A 397 6.32 0.28 18.58
C PRO A 397 4.98 -0.44 18.35
N GLY A 398 4.77 -1.03 17.20
CA GLY A 398 3.54 -1.76 16.85
C GLY A 398 3.60 -3.24 17.26
N LEU A 399 2.99 -3.60 18.40
CA LEU A 399 3.10 -4.93 19.02
C LEU A 399 2.73 -6.11 18.11
N MET A 400 1.68 -5.97 17.31
CA MET A 400 1.13 -7.05 16.48
C MET A 400 1.25 -6.75 14.98
N TRP A 401 1.93 -5.68 14.63
CA TRP A 401 2.05 -5.24 13.26
C TRP A 401 3.05 -6.11 12.49
N ARG A 402 2.72 -6.38 11.24
CA ARG A 402 3.70 -6.77 10.23
C ARG A 402 4.47 -5.55 9.77
N GLN A 403 5.64 -5.76 9.20
CA GLN A 403 6.47 -4.66 8.68
C GLN A 403 7.08 -5.07 7.34
N TRP A 404 7.06 -4.19 6.38
CA TRP A 404 7.84 -4.35 5.15
C TRP A 404 9.32 -4.46 5.51
N ASN A 405 9.95 -5.58 5.13
CA ASN A 405 11.34 -5.84 5.49
C ASN A 405 12.31 -5.38 4.39
N GLY A 406 12.72 -4.11 4.44
CA GLY A 406 13.71 -3.55 3.53
C GLY A 406 15.06 -4.26 3.59
N GLN A 407 15.47 -4.81 4.75
CA GLN A 407 16.71 -5.57 4.87
C GLN A 407 16.62 -6.95 4.20
N PHE A 408 15.42 -7.57 4.17
CA PHE A 408 15.21 -8.77 3.36
C PHE A 408 15.44 -8.45 1.88
N ARG A 409 14.78 -7.41 1.37
CA ARG A 409 14.94 -6.93 -0.01
C ARG A 409 16.42 -6.74 -0.37
N ASP A 410 17.11 -5.96 0.42
CA ASP A 410 18.49 -5.55 0.13
C ASP A 410 19.46 -6.72 0.28
N GLY A 411 19.31 -7.54 1.32
CA GLY A 411 20.15 -8.73 1.55
C GLY A 411 20.02 -9.78 0.44
N ILE A 412 18.79 -10.06 0.00
CA ILE A 412 18.55 -11.03 -1.09
C ILE A 412 19.06 -10.49 -2.43
N ARG A 413 18.82 -9.21 -2.73
CA ARG A 413 19.34 -8.58 -3.97
C ARG A 413 20.86 -8.63 -4.01
N ALA A 414 21.54 -8.24 -2.94
CA ALA A 414 22.99 -8.27 -2.84
C ALA A 414 23.57 -9.70 -3.00
N PHE A 415 22.95 -10.69 -2.37
CA PHE A 415 23.39 -12.08 -2.47
C PHE A 415 23.25 -12.63 -3.89
N ILE A 416 22.09 -12.46 -4.54
CA ILE A 416 21.82 -12.95 -5.90
C ILE A 416 22.72 -12.26 -6.92
N LYS A 417 22.98 -10.97 -6.74
CA LYS A 417 23.96 -10.21 -7.54
C LYS A 417 25.38 -10.82 -7.43
N GLY A 418 25.69 -11.45 -6.29
CA GLY A 418 26.98 -12.07 -6.01
C GLY A 418 27.92 -11.17 -5.22
N ASP A 419 27.41 -10.24 -4.43
CA ASP A 419 28.20 -9.39 -3.53
C ASP A 419 28.91 -10.25 -2.48
N PRO A 420 30.13 -9.88 -2.08
CA PRO A 420 30.93 -10.65 -1.11
C PRO A 420 30.35 -10.56 0.31
N GLY A 421 30.60 -11.60 1.13
CA GLY A 421 30.30 -11.62 2.57
C GLY A 421 28.79 -11.68 2.91
N LYS A 422 27.93 -12.15 1.98
CA LYS A 422 26.47 -12.14 2.15
C LYS A 422 25.85 -13.44 2.63
N VAL A 423 26.63 -14.48 2.91
CA VAL A 423 26.11 -15.79 3.35
C VAL A 423 25.38 -15.68 4.72
N GLY A 424 25.96 -14.96 5.68
CA GLY A 424 25.35 -14.74 6.99
C GLY A 424 24.04 -13.96 6.89
N ASP A 425 24.01 -12.89 6.08
CA ASP A 425 22.80 -12.12 5.82
C ASP A 425 21.70 -13.01 5.20
N LEU A 426 22.04 -13.84 4.20
CA LEU A 426 21.09 -14.76 3.58
C LEU A 426 20.49 -15.72 4.59
N MET A 427 21.30 -16.33 5.47
CA MET A 427 20.81 -17.21 6.52
C MET A 427 19.80 -16.51 7.42
N GLN A 428 20.10 -15.29 7.87
CA GLN A 428 19.22 -14.45 8.67
C GLN A 428 17.88 -14.19 7.97
N ARG A 429 17.94 -13.79 6.69
CA ARG A 429 16.73 -13.46 5.89
C ARG A 429 15.86 -14.70 5.67
N LEU A 430 16.47 -15.85 5.31
CA LEU A 430 15.73 -17.11 5.11
C LEU A 430 15.10 -17.63 6.42
N TYR A 431 15.78 -17.47 7.53
CA TYR A 431 15.31 -17.90 8.86
C TYR A 431 14.08 -17.11 9.35
N GLY A 432 13.85 -15.90 8.81
CA GLY A 432 12.74 -15.01 9.17
C GLY A 432 13.17 -13.72 9.84
N SER A 433 14.46 -13.33 9.69
CA SER A 433 15.02 -12.06 10.19
C SER A 433 14.90 -11.92 11.73
N ASP A 434 15.35 -12.89 12.48
CA ASP A 434 15.30 -12.90 13.95
C ASP A 434 16.22 -11.85 14.60
N ASP A 435 17.15 -11.28 13.86
CA ASP A 435 17.92 -10.09 14.23
C ASP A 435 17.04 -8.83 14.33
N LEU A 436 16.00 -8.75 13.54
CA LEU A 436 15.01 -7.66 13.54
C LEU A 436 13.79 -7.96 14.41
N PHE A 437 13.34 -9.22 14.38
CA PHE A 437 12.14 -9.73 15.06
C PHE A 437 12.51 -10.82 16.07
N PRO A 438 13.24 -10.50 17.16
CA PRO A 438 13.80 -11.50 18.05
C PRO A 438 12.76 -12.25 18.87
N GLU A 439 13.09 -13.50 19.23
CA GLU A 439 12.42 -14.24 20.31
C GLU A 439 13.24 -14.08 21.59
N GLY A 440 12.69 -13.42 22.59
CA GLY A 440 13.32 -13.23 23.89
C GLY A 440 12.35 -13.45 25.06
N PRO A 441 12.85 -13.53 26.30
CA PRO A 441 12.00 -13.77 27.46
C PRO A 441 11.12 -12.57 27.83
N VAL A 442 11.43 -11.37 27.34
CA VAL A 442 10.70 -10.14 27.61
C VAL A 442 9.69 -9.84 26.50
N GLU A 443 10.10 -10.04 25.25
CA GLU A 443 9.27 -9.83 24.06
C GLU A 443 9.53 -10.93 23.04
N VAL A 444 8.47 -11.36 22.36
CA VAL A 444 8.51 -12.45 21.40
C VAL A 444 7.89 -11.99 20.09
N TYR A 445 8.73 -11.75 19.10
CA TYR A 445 8.30 -11.53 17.71
C TYR A 445 8.14 -12.87 16.98
N ARG A 446 7.46 -12.82 15.86
CA ARG A 446 7.20 -13.98 15.02
C ARG A 446 7.69 -13.73 13.59
N PRO A 447 8.15 -14.75 12.87
CA PRO A 447 8.66 -14.57 11.50
C PRO A 447 7.61 -13.99 10.55
N TYR A 448 6.31 -14.27 10.74
CA TYR A 448 5.24 -13.71 9.90
C TYR A 448 5.09 -12.17 10.02
N GLN A 449 5.70 -11.53 11.03
CA GLN A 449 5.73 -10.08 11.15
C GLN A 449 6.68 -9.44 10.14
N SER A 450 7.65 -10.20 9.61
CA SER A 450 8.45 -9.81 8.46
C SER A 450 7.66 -10.02 7.18
N VAL A 451 7.25 -8.94 6.50
CA VAL A 451 6.78 -8.99 5.11
C VAL A 451 8.00 -8.97 4.21
N ASN A 452 8.29 -10.12 3.65
CA ASN A 452 9.44 -10.35 2.79
C ASN A 452 9.09 -9.96 1.35
N PHE A 453 9.86 -9.09 0.73
CA PHE A 453 9.68 -8.69 -0.67
C PHE A 453 11.04 -8.49 -1.36
N ILE A 454 11.05 -8.65 -2.68
CA ILE A 454 12.20 -8.33 -3.54
C ILE A 454 11.95 -6.99 -4.23
N THR A 455 10.71 -6.74 -4.63
CA THR A 455 10.22 -5.60 -5.39
C THR A 455 8.90 -5.11 -4.80
N ALA A 456 8.64 -3.83 -4.98
CA ALA A 456 7.38 -3.16 -4.65
C ALA A 456 7.08 -2.14 -5.76
N HIS A 457 6.06 -1.31 -5.59
CA HIS A 457 5.70 -0.26 -6.55
C HIS A 457 6.83 0.74 -6.78
N ASP A 458 7.65 1.02 -5.75
CA ASP A 458 8.85 1.86 -5.82
C ASP A 458 10.12 1.04 -6.09
N GLY A 459 11.09 1.61 -6.74
CA GLY A 459 12.28 0.93 -7.19
C GLY A 459 12.08 0.19 -8.52
N PHE A 460 13.05 -0.63 -8.90
CA PHE A 460 12.94 -1.51 -10.08
C PHE A 460 11.93 -2.64 -9.84
N CYS A 461 11.10 -2.94 -10.84
CA CYS A 461 10.39 -4.21 -10.90
C CYS A 461 11.38 -5.38 -11.07
N LEU A 462 10.93 -6.62 -10.89
CA LEU A 462 11.83 -7.78 -10.81
C LEU A 462 12.64 -8.00 -12.08
N TYR A 463 12.06 -7.78 -13.25
CA TYR A 463 12.81 -7.88 -14.49
C TYR A 463 13.86 -6.77 -14.63
N ASP A 464 13.53 -5.54 -14.26
CA ASP A 464 14.46 -4.41 -14.36
C ASP A 464 15.65 -4.56 -13.39
N LEU A 465 15.50 -5.26 -12.26
CA LEU A 465 16.61 -5.62 -11.37
C LEU A 465 17.70 -6.46 -12.04
N VAL A 466 17.33 -7.24 -13.05
CA VAL A 466 18.27 -8.11 -13.80
C VAL A 466 18.60 -7.60 -15.20
N ALA A 467 18.02 -6.45 -15.59
CA ALA A 467 18.16 -5.86 -16.90
C ALA A 467 18.88 -4.50 -16.90
N TYR A 468 18.89 -3.80 -15.75
CA TYR A 468 19.44 -2.45 -15.65
C TYR A 468 20.37 -2.31 -14.45
N ASN A 469 21.53 -1.68 -14.65
CA ASN A 469 22.41 -1.23 -13.58
C ASN A 469 22.09 0.21 -13.16
N GLN A 470 21.60 1.01 -14.09
CA GLN A 470 21.30 2.42 -13.88
C GLN A 470 19.81 2.70 -14.06
N LYS A 471 19.31 3.69 -13.32
CA LYS A 471 17.93 4.15 -13.49
C LYS A 471 17.76 4.97 -14.76
N HIS A 472 16.57 4.91 -15.35
CA HIS A 472 16.16 5.63 -16.55
C HIS A 472 14.84 6.36 -16.29
N ASN A 473 14.89 7.43 -15.46
CA ASN A 473 13.73 8.19 -14.98
C ASN A 473 13.47 9.47 -15.82
N GLU A 474 14.06 9.59 -17.00
CA GLU A 474 13.95 10.79 -17.84
C GLU A 474 12.50 11.15 -18.15
N ALA A 475 11.64 10.14 -18.31
CA ALA A 475 10.21 10.33 -18.55
C ALA A 475 9.48 11.06 -17.40
N ASN A 476 10.02 11.03 -16.17
CA ASN A 476 9.42 11.67 -15.01
C ASN A 476 9.55 13.22 -15.04
N GLY A 477 10.37 13.76 -15.94
CA GLY A 477 10.54 15.23 -16.10
C GLY A 477 11.52 15.86 -15.10
N HIS A 478 12.29 15.08 -14.34
CA HIS A 478 13.25 15.53 -13.33
C HIS A 478 14.72 15.33 -13.76
N ASN A 479 14.98 15.22 -15.06
CA ASN A 479 16.33 15.01 -15.60
C ASN A 479 17.06 13.82 -14.95
N ASN A 480 16.32 12.73 -14.66
CA ASN A 480 16.84 11.51 -14.02
C ASN A 480 17.49 11.74 -12.63
N THR A 481 17.08 12.80 -11.90
CA THR A 481 17.59 13.09 -10.55
C THR A 481 16.78 12.43 -9.44
N ASP A 482 15.54 12.07 -9.71
CA ASP A 482 14.62 11.39 -8.79
C ASP A 482 14.88 9.89 -8.71
N GLY A 483 14.34 9.24 -7.67
CA GLY A 483 14.59 7.83 -7.38
C GLY A 483 16.01 7.53 -6.88
N THR A 484 16.23 6.30 -6.41
CA THR A 484 17.54 5.88 -5.89
C THR A 484 18.54 5.57 -6.99
N ASN A 485 19.83 5.84 -6.73
CA ASN A 485 20.93 5.41 -7.61
C ASN A 485 21.43 3.99 -7.26
N ASP A 486 21.23 3.55 -6.01
CA ASP A 486 21.62 2.23 -5.55
C ASP A 486 20.41 1.30 -5.50
N ASN A 487 20.26 0.48 -6.54
CA ASN A 487 19.16 -0.47 -6.67
C ASN A 487 19.58 -1.90 -6.27
N LEU A 488 20.83 -2.14 -5.96
CA LEU A 488 21.40 -3.49 -5.79
C LEU A 488 21.06 -4.41 -6.98
N SER A 489 20.98 -3.83 -8.16
CA SER A 489 20.65 -4.50 -9.42
C SER A 489 21.89 -4.98 -10.16
N TRP A 490 21.70 -5.89 -11.11
CA TRP A 490 22.74 -6.36 -12.01
C TRP A 490 22.15 -6.70 -13.38
N ASN A 491 22.56 -5.98 -14.41
CA ASN A 491 22.06 -6.11 -15.78
C ASN A 491 22.43 -7.44 -16.49
N CYS A 492 23.07 -8.37 -15.79
CA CYS A 492 23.56 -9.65 -16.31
C CYS A 492 24.54 -9.50 -17.49
N GLY A 493 25.22 -8.34 -17.58
CA GLY A 493 26.22 -8.05 -18.60
C GLY A 493 25.75 -7.24 -19.80
N TRP A 494 24.48 -6.82 -19.83
CA TRP A 494 23.91 -5.99 -20.90
C TRP A 494 22.83 -5.06 -20.39
N GLU A 495 22.91 -3.76 -20.66
CA GLU A 495 21.96 -2.76 -20.20
C GLU A 495 20.72 -2.71 -21.09
N GLY A 496 19.53 -2.96 -20.52
CA GLY A 496 18.26 -2.95 -21.23
C GLY A 496 18.08 -4.11 -22.22
N ASP A 497 17.08 -3.99 -23.11
CA ASP A 497 16.67 -5.08 -24.00
C ASP A 497 17.15 -4.93 -25.45
N SER A 498 17.59 -3.73 -25.83
CA SER A 498 17.99 -3.48 -27.22
C SER A 498 19.29 -4.24 -27.56
N GLY A 499 19.19 -5.24 -28.45
CA GLY A 499 20.34 -6.03 -28.88
C GLY A 499 20.85 -7.05 -27.87
N VAL A 500 20.09 -7.34 -26.82
CA VAL A 500 20.46 -8.35 -25.80
C VAL A 500 20.63 -9.73 -26.42
N SER A 501 21.70 -10.43 -26.03
CA SER A 501 21.95 -11.79 -26.51
C SER A 501 21.04 -12.82 -25.85
N ARG A 502 20.90 -14.00 -26.47
CA ARG A 502 20.12 -15.11 -25.91
C ARG A 502 20.70 -15.61 -24.58
N GLU A 503 22.03 -15.61 -24.47
CA GLU A 503 22.74 -16.07 -23.26
C GLU A 503 22.44 -15.14 -22.07
N VAL A 504 22.50 -13.82 -22.27
CA VAL A 504 22.16 -12.83 -21.27
C VAL A 504 20.68 -12.95 -20.88
N MET A 505 19.78 -13.12 -21.85
CA MET A 505 18.35 -13.31 -21.56
C MET A 505 18.09 -14.59 -20.76
N THR A 506 18.80 -15.69 -21.08
CA THR A 506 18.70 -16.94 -20.30
C THR A 506 19.17 -16.74 -18.87
N LEU A 507 20.27 -16.00 -18.66
CA LEU A 507 20.77 -15.67 -17.33
C LEU A 507 19.80 -14.78 -16.55
N ARG A 508 19.20 -13.76 -17.18
CA ARG A 508 18.17 -12.92 -16.55
C ARG A 508 16.99 -13.76 -16.06
N ARG A 509 16.46 -14.67 -16.88
CA ARG A 509 15.36 -15.58 -16.50
C ARG A 509 15.77 -16.47 -15.34
N GLN A 510 16.97 -16.99 -15.33
CA GLN A 510 17.51 -17.78 -14.22
C GLN A 510 17.59 -16.96 -12.92
N GLN A 511 18.07 -15.70 -12.99
CA GLN A 511 18.14 -14.83 -11.82
C GLN A 511 16.75 -14.46 -11.28
N VAL A 512 15.76 -14.20 -12.14
CA VAL A 512 14.36 -13.99 -11.74
C VAL A 512 13.83 -15.23 -10.99
N LYS A 513 14.10 -16.46 -11.51
CA LYS A 513 13.72 -17.69 -10.81
C LYS A 513 14.40 -17.84 -9.44
N ASN A 514 15.67 -17.41 -9.32
CA ASN A 514 16.40 -17.43 -8.05
C ASN A 514 15.74 -16.51 -7.01
N PHE A 515 15.35 -15.29 -7.40
CA PHE A 515 14.64 -14.36 -6.52
C PHE A 515 13.33 -14.97 -6.00
N VAL A 516 12.53 -15.55 -6.88
CA VAL A 516 11.27 -16.19 -6.50
C VAL A 516 11.48 -17.39 -5.59
N CYS A 517 12.49 -18.24 -5.88
CA CYS A 517 12.83 -19.34 -4.99
C CYS A 517 13.15 -18.86 -3.58
N LEU A 518 14.03 -17.86 -3.42
CA LEU A 518 14.41 -17.38 -2.09
C LEU A 518 13.23 -16.70 -1.38
N LEU A 519 12.38 -15.97 -2.10
CA LEU A 519 11.19 -15.37 -1.52
C LEU A 519 10.20 -16.43 -1.01
N MET A 520 9.94 -17.47 -1.79
CA MET A 520 8.95 -18.50 -1.45
C MET A 520 9.51 -19.53 -0.42
N LEU A 521 10.81 -19.70 -0.33
CA LEU A 521 11.48 -20.62 0.61
C LEU A 521 11.84 -19.97 1.96
N ALA A 522 11.75 -18.66 2.09
CA ALA A 522 12.03 -17.95 3.34
C ALA A 522 10.88 -18.05 4.32
N ASN A 523 11.17 -18.14 5.61
CA ASN A 523 10.17 -17.94 6.66
C ASN A 523 9.76 -16.47 6.71
N GLY A 524 8.48 -16.20 6.99
CA GLY A 524 7.90 -14.85 6.92
C GLY A 524 6.68 -14.77 6.00
N THR A 525 6.19 -13.57 5.74
CA THR A 525 5.06 -13.29 4.85
C THR A 525 5.59 -12.84 3.49
N PRO A 526 5.48 -13.63 2.41
CA PRO A 526 5.97 -13.23 1.11
C PRO A 526 5.02 -12.25 0.40
N MET A 527 5.61 -11.24 -0.23
CA MET A 527 4.94 -10.25 -1.08
C MET A 527 5.73 -10.06 -2.37
N PHE A 528 5.06 -9.89 -3.51
CA PHE A 528 5.67 -9.51 -4.78
C PHE A 528 4.76 -8.58 -5.59
N CYS A 529 5.35 -7.87 -6.54
CA CYS A 529 4.67 -6.84 -7.31
C CYS A 529 4.01 -7.41 -8.57
N ALA A 530 2.87 -6.84 -8.94
CA ALA A 530 2.12 -7.24 -10.13
C ALA A 530 2.95 -7.13 -11.40
N GLY A 531 2.98 -8.22 -12.18
CA GLY A 531 3.73 -8.33 -13.42
C GLY A 531 5.11 -8.97 -13.27
N ASP A 532 5.63 -9.12 -12.06
CA ASP A 532 6.92 -9.81 -11.84
C ASP A 532 6.88 -11.25 -12.38
N GLU A 533 5.74 -11.92 -12.26
CA GLU A 533 5.52 -13.30 -12.68
C GLU A 533 5.53 -13.52 -14.20
N PHE A 534 5.43 -12.47 -14.98
CA PHE A 534 5.57 -12.54 -16.43
C PHE A 534 6.61 -11.54 -16.99
N MET A 535 7.56 -11.11 -16.13
CA MET A 535 8.70 -10.28 -16.50
C MET A 535 8.27 -8.92 -17.08
N ASN A 536 7.29 -8.25 -16.45
CA ASN A 536 6.93 -6.88 -16.81
C ASN A 536 8.12 -5.94 -16.58
N THR A 537 8.25 -4.91 -17.40
CA THR A 537 9.33 -3.92 -17.33
C THR A 537 8.78 -2.51 -17.29
N GLN A 538 9.37 -1.66 -16.47
CA GLN A 538 9.19 -0.22 -16.45
C GLN A 538 10.29 0.50 -17.24
N LYS A 539 11.03 -0.27 -18.06
CA LYS A 539 12.13 0.21 -18.94
C LYS A 539 13.27 0.90 -18.16
N GLY A 540 13.55 0.39 -16.96
CA GLY A 540 14.56 0.96 -16.07
C GLY A 540 14.12 2.23 -15.33
N ASN A 541 12.86 2.61 -15.38
CA ASN A 541 12.32 3.67 -14.52
C ASN A 541 12.06 3.08 -13.12
N ASN A 542 12.80 3.55 -12.11
CA ASN A 542 12.69 3.05 -10.74
C ASN A 542 11.88 3.98 -9.82
N ASN A 543 11.18 4.99 -10.38
CA ASN A 543 10.33 5.92 -9.64
C ASN A 543 9.17 6.45 -10.49
N PRO A 544 8.37 5.57 -11.15
CA PRO A 544 7.37 6.01 -12.15
C PRO A 544 6.07 6.55 -11.52
N TYR A 545 6.17 7.29 -10.41
CA TYR A 545 5.03 7.78 -9.64
C TYR A 545 4.06 8.66 -10.41
N ASN A 546 4.52 9.33 -11.47
CA ASN A 546 3.75 10.24 -12.32
C ASN A 546 3.54 9.70 -13.75
N GLN A 547 3.75 8.39 -13.97
CA GLN A 547 3.66 7.78 -15.30
C GLN A 547 2.32 7.05 -15.48
N ASP A 548 1.25 7.80 -15.79
CA ASP A 548 -0.05 7.21 -16.14
C ASP A 548 -0.08 6.78 -17.61
N ASN A 549 0.78 5.84 -17.97
CA ASN A 549 0.98 5.40 -19.36
C ASN A 549 1.58 3.97 -19.41
N GLU A 550 2.03 3.55 -20.58
CA GLU A 550 2.58 2.23 -20.85
C GLU A 550 3.89 1.89 -20.10
N ILE A 551 4.50 2.83 -19.37
CA ILE A 551 5.65 2.53 -18.50
C ILE A 551 5.18 1.74 -17.27
N THR A 552 4.02 2.09 -16.71
CA THR A 552 3.47 1.49 -15.50
C THR A 552 2.33 0.52 -15.74
N TRP A 553 1.56 0.73 -16.84
CA TRP A 553 0.45 -0.18 -17.16
C TRP A 553 0.98 -1.54 -17.59
N LEU A 554 0.47 -2.62 -17.00
CA LEU A 554 0.92 -3.98 -17.29
C LEU A 554 0.72 -4.36 -18.75
N ASP A 555 1.78 -4.88 -19.37
CA ASP A 555 1.72 -5.46 -20.71
C ASP A 555 1.33 -6.93 -20.67
N TRP A 556 0.04 -7.22 -20.79
CA TRP A 556 -0.48 -8.58 -20.75
C TRP A 556 0.00 -9.46 -21.92
N GLY A 557 0.53 -8.87 -23.00
CA GLY A 557 1.20 -9.62 -24.06
C GLY A 557 2.51 -10.28 -23.61
N LEU A 558 3.09 -9.83 -22.48
CA LEU A 558 4.25 -10.48 -21.86
C LEU A 558 3.86 -11.79 -21.20
N LEU A 559 2.65 -11.94 -20.69
CA LEU A 559 2.18 -13.19 -20.11
C LEU A 559 2.24 -14.35 -21.12
N ASP A 560 1.77 -14.13 -22.34
CA ASP A 560 1.82 -15.15 -23.40
C ASP A 560 3.26 -15.49 -23.80
N ARG A 561 4.12 -14.46 -23.88
CA ARG A 561 5.54 -14.62 -24.25
C ARG A 561 6.38 -15.29 -23.16
N ASN A 562 6.01 -15.10 -21.90
CA ASN A 562 6.72 -15.57 -20.70
C ASN A 562 5.88 -16.56 -19.89
N ARG A 563 5.04 -17.38 -20.56
CA ARG A 563 4.15 -18.36 -19.88
C ARG A 563 4.94 -19.38 -19.04
N ASP A 564 6.17 -19.65 -19.41
CA ASP A 564 7.09 -20.48 -18.63
C ASP A 564 7.49 -19.83 -17.29
N MET A 565 7.69 -18.52 -17.25
CA MET A 565 7.96 -17.79 -16.00
C MET A 565 6.73 -17.75 -15.10
N PHE A 566 5.55 -17.45 -15.67
CA PHE A 566 4.28 -17.53 -14.94
C PHE A 566 4.09 -18.92 -14.32
N ARG A 567 4.33 -20.00 -15.10
CA ARG A 567 4.26 -21.37 -14.58
C ARG A 567 5.23 -21.59 -13.42
N PHE A 568 6.45 -21.06 -13.50
CA PHE A 568 7.43 -21.19 -12.44
C PHE A 568 6.96 -20.50 -11.15
N PHE A 569 6.45 -19.26 -11.22
CA PHE A 569 5.85 -18.57 -10.08
C PHE A 569 4.68 -19.33 -9.49
N GLN A 570 3.74 -19.74 -10.32
CA GLN A 570 2.55 -20.51 -9.91
C GLN A 570 2.93 -21.76 -9.13
N LEU A 571 3.88 -22.54 -9.63
CA LEU A 571 4.32 -23.78 -8.98
C LEU A 571 5.16 -23.53 -7.72
N MET A 572 5.97 -22.48 -7.66
CA MET A 572 6.67 -22.09 -6.43
C MET A 572 5.70 -21.59 -5.34
N ILE A 573 4.65 -20.87 -5.71
CA ILE A 573 3.58 -20.48 -4.79
C ILE A 573 2.84 -21.74 -4.30
N ALA A 574 2.47 -22.66 -5.20
CA ALA A 574 1.83 -23.92 -4.84
C ALA A 574 2.72 -24.77 -3.92
N PHE A 575 4.03 -24.83 -4.20
CA PHE A 575 5.02 -25.51 -3.38
C PHE A 575 5.06 -24.93 -1.95
N ARG A 576 5.18 -23.60 -1.80
CA ARG A 576 5.15 -22.96 -0.48
C ARG A 576 3.87 -23.26 0.30
N LYS A 577 2.71 -23.19 -0.37
CA LYS A 577 1.41 -23.46 0.26
C LYS A 577 1.26 -24.92 0.70
N ALA A 578 1.88 -25.85 -0.02
CA ALA A 578 1.90 -27.27 0.32
C ALA A 578 2.86 -27.61 1.48
N HIS A 579 3.84 -26.74 1.76
CA HIS A 579 4.86 -26.97 2.79
C HIS A 579 4.73 -25.98 3.97
N PRO A 580 3.86 -26.27 4.96
CA PRO A 580 3.67 -25.42 6.13
C PRO A 580 4.93 -25.26 7.00
N SER A 581 5.92 -26.13 6.84
CA SER A 581 7.22 -26.04 7.51
C SER A 581 8.01 -24.78 7.10
N ILE A 582 7.82 -24.26 5.88
CA ILE A 582 8.48 -23.05 5.40
C ILE A 582 7.95 -21.82 6.12
N GLY A 583 6.63 -21.56 6.00
CA GLY A 583 5.95 -20.34 6.45
C GLY A 583 5.23 -20.48 7.78
N ARG A 584 5.72 -21.30 8.68
CA ARG A 584 5.09 -21.53 9.98
C ARG A 584 5.16 -20.30 10.89
N GLY A 585 4.20 -20.19 11.84
CA GLY A 585 4.09 -19.06 12.75
C GLY A 585 5.20 -18.95 13.80
N ARG A 586 6.30 -19.72 13.67
CA ARG A 586 7.46 -19.75 14.57
C ARG A 586 8.75 -19.88 13.78
N TYR A 587 9.87 -19.53 14.40
CA TYR A 587 11.19 -19.79 13.82
C TYR A 587 11.46 -21.28 13.69
N TRP A 588 12.31 -21.65 12.75
CA TRP A 588 12.64 -23.06 12.46
C TRP A 588 13.41 -23.77 13.58
N ARG A 589 14.23 -23.00 14.33
CA ARG A 589 15.01 -23.49 15.48
C ARG A 589 15.81 -24.76 15.13
N GLU A 590 15.63 -25.85 15.91
CA GLU A 590 16.28 -27.15 15.73
C GLU A 590 15.84 -27.91 14.48
N ASP A 591 14.77 -27.49 13.80
CA ASP A 591 14.30 -28.13 12.57
C ASP A 591 15.11 -27.69 11.33
N VAL A 592 15.90 -26.62 11.41
CA VAL A 592 16.82 -26.23 10.34
C VAL A 592 18.25 -26.62 10.67
N GLN A 593 18.97 -27.16 9.68
CA GLN A 593 20.41 -27.41 9.75
C GLN A 593 21.07 -26.74 8.56
N TRP A 594 22.10 -25.96 8.82
CA TRP A 594 22.77 -25.15 7.83
C TRP A 594 24.09 -25.80 7.37
N TYR A 595 24.36 -25.76 6.08
CA TYR A 595 25.51 -26.35 5.43
C TYR A 595 26.08 -25.42 4.36
N GLY A 596 27.31 -25.71 3.92
CA GLY A 596 27.89 -25.21 2.67
C GLY A 596 27.78 -26.26 1.56
N PRO A 597 28.61 -26.17 0.53
CA PRO A 597 28.76 -27.23 -0.48
C PRO A 597 29.21 -28.55 0.13
N THR A 598 29.94 -28.50 1.25
CA THR A 598 30.31 -29.63 2.10
C THR A 598 29.61 -29.52 3.47
N ALA A 599 30.12 -30.18 4.53
CA ALA A 599 29.46 -30.29 5.81
C ALA A 599 29.27 -28.98 6.58
N GLY A 600 30.17 -28.00 6.44
CA GLY A 600 30.11 -26.73 7.20
C GLY A 600 29.67 -25.56 6.33
N VAL A 601 29.03 -24.54 6.94
CA VAL A 601 28.79 -23.24 6.27
C VAL A 601 30.12 -22.52 6.11
N ASP A 602 30.35 -21.98 4.92
CA ASP A 602 31.51 -21.16 4.62
C ASP A 602 31.15 -19.67 4.74
N PHE A 603 31.70 -19.00 5.75
CA PHE A 603 31.50 -17.58 6.01
C PHE A 603 32.62 -16.67 5.48
N PHE A 604 33.57 -17.23 4.72
CA PHE A 604 34.59 -16.40 4.09
C PHE A 604 33.95 -15.39 3.14
N THR A 605 34.57 -14.22 3.05
CA THR A 605 34.06 -13.10 2.22
C THR A 605 33.80 -13.50 0.76
N GLU A 606 34.60 -14.42 0.22
CA GLU A 606 34.45 -14.90 -1.15
C GLU A 606 33.39 -15.98 -1.33
N SER A 607 32.83 -16.50 -0.25
CA SER A 607 31.77 -17.50 -0.33
C SER A 607 30.47 -16.89 -0.84
N ARG A 608 29.81 -17.61 -1.75
CA ARG A 608 28.52 -17.25 -2.34
C ARG A 608 27.63 -18.49 -2.45
N SER A 609 27.79 -19.41 -1.50
CA SER A 609 27.05 -20.68 -1.50
C SER A 609 26.54 -21.03 -0.12
N LEU A 610 25.34 -21.62 -0.08
CA LEU A 610 24.67 -22.03 1.12
C LEU A 610 23.82 -23.27 0.83
N ALA A 611 23.73 -24.20 1.79
CA ALA A 611 22.70 -25.21 1.76
C ALA A 611 22.01 -25.30 3.13
N TYR A 612 20.78 -25.78 3.14
CA TYR A 612 20.09 -26.08 4.39
C TYR A 612 19.14 -27.26 4.22
N PHE A 613 18.99 -27.98 5.33
CA PHE A 613 17.95 -28.97 5.53
C PHE A 613 16.88 -28.39 6.41
N LEU A 614 15.61 -28.54 6.04
CA LEU A 614 14.46 -28.16 6.85
C LEU A 614 13.60 -29.39 7.11
N ARG A 615 13.44 -29.76 8.39
CA ARG A 615 12.62 -30.88 8.82
C ARG A 615 11.14 -30.55 8.76
N GLY A 616 10.36 -31.34 8.02
CA GLY A 616 8.92 -31.18 7.87
C GLY A 616 8.09 -32.06 8.81
N SER A 617 8.66 -33.16 9.31
CA SER A 617 7.91 -34.22 10.02
C SER A 617 7.12 -33.74 11.25
N GLY A 618 7.55 -32.67 11.93
CA GLY A 618 6.84 -32.06 13.07
C GLY A 618 5.49 -31.44 12.69
N LEU A 619 5.29 -31.11 11.42
CA LEU A 619 4.07 -30.52 10.85
C LEU A 619 3.34 -31.46 9.86
N LYS A 620 3.73 -32.73 9.83
CA LYS A 620 3.26 -33.72 8.85
C LYS A 620 3.56 -33.28 7.41
N ASP A 621 4.69 -32.66 7.21
CA ASP A 621 5.20 -32.12 5.95
C ASP A 621 6.42 -32.93 5.50
N ASN A 622 6.79 -32.82 4.24
CA ASN A 622 8.02 -33.38 3.70
C ASN A 622 9.24 -32.62 4.21
N ASP A 623 10.37 -33.34 4.34
CA ASP A 623 11.66 -32.69 4.58
C ASP A 623 12.16 -32.02 3.29
N LEU A 624 12.80 -30.86 3.44
CA LEU A 624 13.36 -30.10 2.34
C LEU A 624 14.90 -30.02 2.45
N TYR A 625 15.58 -30.07 1.31
CA TYR A 625 17.00 -29.78 1.22
C TYR A 625 17.24 -28.78 0.08
N VAL A 626 17.76 -27.60 0.43
CA VAL A 626 17.93 -26.49 -0.51
C VAL A 626 19.43 -26.22 -0.68
N MET A 627 19.89 -26.15 -1.92
CA MET A 627 21.26 -25.84 -2.30
C MET A 627 21.29 -24.57 -3.16
N ILE A 628 22.06 -23.58 -2.74
CA ILE A 628 22.11 -22.24 -3.32
C ILE A 628 23.54 -21.95 -3.75
N ASN A 629 23.73 -21.71 -5.04
CA ASN A 629 25.00 -21.37 -5.64
C ASN A 629 24.91 -20.03 -6.38
N ALA A 630 25.40 -18.93 -5.79
CA ALA A 630 25.49 -17.62 -6.45
C ALA A 630 26.88 -17.36 -7.07
N HIS A 631 27.80 -18.36 -7.07
CA HIS A 631 29.06 -18.29 -7.81
C HIS A 631 28.83 -18.32 -9.33
N CYS A 632 29.81 -17.81 -10.08
CA CYS A 632 29.85 -17.89 -11.54
C CYS A 632 30.31 -19.26 -12.09
N GLU A 633 30.58 -20.23 -11.21
CA GLU A 633 31.03 -21.58 -11.54
C GLU A 633 30.10 -22.63 -10.95
N ASP A 634 30.04 -23.79 -11.59
CA ASP A 634 29.29 -24.94 -11.08
C ASP A 634 29.97 -25.49 -9.82
N LEU A 635 29.22 -25.77 -8.77
CA LEU A 635 29.75 -26.29 -7.51
C LEU A 635 29.17 -27.68 -7.18
N PRO A 636 30.01 -28.62 -6.72
CA PRO A 636 29.51 -29.88 -6.18
C PRO A 636 29.02 -29.67 -4.75
N PHE A 637 27.76 -30.02 -4.52
CA PHE A 637 27.17 -30.06 -3.17
C PHE A 637 27.03 -31.51 -2.70
N THR A 638 27.24 -31.72 -1.42
CA THR A 638 27.04 -33.03 -0.78
C THR A 638 25.78 -32.98 0.09
N ILE A 639 24.81 -33.85 -0.20
CA ILE A 639 23.61 -34.00 0.64
C ILE A 639 24.03 -34.63 1.97
N GLN A 640 23.80 -33.92 3.09
CA GLN A 640 24.29 -34.27 4.41
C GLN A 640 23.29 -35.13 5.22
N VAL A 641 22.06 -35.26 4.77
CA VAL A 641 20.96 -35.90 5.52
C VAL A 641 20.27 -36.97 4.66
N GLY A 642 20.02 -38.13 5.27
CA GLY A 642 19.34 -39.24 4.61
C GLY A 642 20.17 -39.95 3.54
N ARG A 643 19.56 -40.85 2.78
CA ARG A 643 20.16 -41.50 1.63
C ARG A 643 19.80 -40.76 0.36
N ALA A 644 20.66 -40.83 -0.65
CA ALA A 644 20.45 -40.12 -1.90
C ALA A 644 19.13 -40.50 -2.58
N ASP A 645 18.81 -41.80 -2.61
CA ASP A 645 17.60 -42.34 -3.24
C ASP A 645 16.27 -41.99 -2.53
N GLU A 646 16.35 -41.41 -1.34
CA GLU A 646 15.18 -40.85 -0.63
C GLU A 646 14.76 -39.47 -1.17
N TRP A 647 15.69 -38.75 -1.82
CA TRP A 647 15.47 -37.37 -2.26
C TRP A 647 14.97 -37.30 -3.72
N ARG A 648 14.10 -36.35 -3.96
CA ARG A 648 13.62 -35.97 -5.31
C ARG A 648 13.89 -34.50 -5.57
N ARG A 649 14.45 -34.19 -6.73
CA ARG A 649 14.59 -32.80 -7.18
C ARG A 649 13.24 -32.28 -7.61
N VAL A 650 12.77 -31.19 -6.97
CA VAL A 650 11.49 -30.54 -7.26
C VAL A 650 11.67 -29.22 -7.99
N ALA A 651 12.77 -28.50 -7.76
CA ALA A 651 13.11 -27.32 -8.54
C ALA A 651 14.61 -27.24 -8.84
N ASP A 652 14.96 -26.63 -9.97
CA ASP A 652 16.33 -26.34 -10.41
C ASP A 652 16.29 -25.14 -11.36
N THR A 653 16.70 -23.97 -10.86
CA THR A 653 16.57 -22.72 -11.62
C THR A 653 17.49 -22.63 -12.85
N SER A 654 18.46 -23.53 -12.96
CA SER A 654 19.36 -23.60 -14.13
C SER A 654 18.71 -24.24 -15.34
N LEU A 655 17.60 -24.93 -15.15
CA LEU A 655 16.92 -25.66 -16.21
C LEU A 655 15.87 -24.77 -16.90
N ALA A 656 15.60 -25.13 -18.15
CA ALA A 656 14.49 -24.55 -18.89
C ALA A 656 13.16 -25.21 -18.49
N SER A 657 12.06 -24.50 -18.65
CA SER A 657 10.70 -25.08 -18.52
C SER A 657 10.53 -26.20 -19.57
N PRO A 658 9.86 -27.31 -19.22
CA PRO A 658 9.16 -27.59 -17.97
C PRO A 658 10.00 -28.25 -16.88
N ASP A 659 11.30 -28.48 -17.09
CA ASP A 659 12.19 -29.24 -16.21
C ASP A 659 12.72 -28.41 -15.03
N ASP A 660 12.48 -27.09 -15.02
CA ASP A 660 12.91 -26.13 -14.00
C ASP A 660 12.16 -26.27 -12.68
N ILE A 661 10.90 -26.71 -12.72
CA ILE A 661 10.09 -27.02 -11.53
C ILE A 661 9.11 -28.13 -11.84
N ALA A 662 9.06 -29.14 -10.97
CA ALA A 662 8.17 -30.27 -11.09
C ALA A 662 6.75 -29.94 -10.64
N GLU A 663 5.76 -30.57 -11.26
CA GLU A 663 4.40 -30.64 -10.73
C GLU A 663 4.38 -31.37 -9.37
N PRO A 664 3.44 -31.07 -8.47
CA PRO A 664 3.35 -31.71 -7.17
C PRO A 664 3.45 -33.24 -7.25
N GLY A 665 4.34 -33.81 -6.47
CA GLY A 665 4.58 -35.26 -6.42
C GLY A 665 5.33 -35.86 -7.62
N LYS A 666 5.79 -35.05 -8.59
CA LYS A 666 6.51 -35.49 -9.79
C LYS A 666 8.01 -35.21 -9.77
N GLY A 667 8.59 -35.03 -8.59
CA GLY A 667 10.03 -34.73 -8.45
C GLY A 667 10.91 -35.84 -9.05
N THR A 668 12.06 -35.46 -9.62
CA THR A 668 13.04 -36.37 -10.24
C THR A 668 13.89 -37.04 -9.16
N PRO A 669 14.02 -38.37 -9.10
CA PRO A 669 14.84 -39.04 -8.09
C PRO A 669 16.32 -38.64 -8.17
N ILE A 670 17.01 -38.57 -7.02
CA ILE A 670 18.43 -38.35 -6.89
C ILE A 670 19.09 -39.69 -6.53
N TYR A 671 20.21 -40.00 -7.17
CA TYR A 671 20.92 -41.29 -6.98
C TYR A 671 22.33 -41.13 -6.43
N SER A 672 22.78 -39.89 -6.22
CA SER A 672 24.12 -39.59 -5.67
C SER A 672 24.01 -38.60 -4.54
N HIS A 673 24.79 -38.83 -3.48
CA HIS A 673 24.95 -37.82 -2.42
C HIS A 673 25.67 -36.55 -2.89
N GLN A 674 26.49 -36.64 -3.93
CA GLN A 674 27.12 -35.50 -4.55
C GLN A 674 26.32 -35.06 -5.77
N VAL A 675 25.84 -33.81 -5.77
CA VAL A 675 25.02 -33.20 -6.82
C VAL A 675 25.71 -31.94 -7.33
N GLN A 676 25.75 -31.77 -8.63
CA GLN A 676 26.28 -30.55 -9.25
C GLN A 676 25.21 -29.48 -9.31
N VAL A 677 25.38 -28.40 -8.55
CA VAL A 677 24.53 -27.19 -8.63
C VAL A 677 25.20 -26.21 -9.60
N LYS A 678 24.51 -25.87 -10.66
CA LYS A 678 25.02 -25.01 -11.72
C LYS A 678 25.34 -23.60 -11.21
N ALA A 679 26.20 -22.90 -11.96
CA ALA A 679 26.52 -21.52 -11.70
C ALA A 679 25.24 -20.68 -11.56
N ARG A 680 25.20 -19.80 -10.54
CA ARG A 680 24.10 -18.86 -10.29
C ARG A 680 22.72 -19.52 -10.24
N SER A 681 22.61 -20.70 -9.61
CA SER A 681 21.36 -21.46 -9.54
C SER A 681 21.01 -21.95 -8.13
N ILE A 682 19.76 -22.34 -7.99
CA ILE A 682 19.20 -22.92 -6.79
C ILE A 682 18.58 -24.27 -7.13
N MET A 683 18.87 -25.29 -6.33
CA MET A 683 18.26 -26.60 -6.43
C MET A 683 17.51 -26.93 -5.15
N VAL A 684 16.28 -27.41 -5.28
CA VAL A 684 15.40 -27.78 -4.17
C VAL A 684 15.07 -29.28 -4.26
N LEU A 685 15.27 -29.98 -3.17
CA LEU A 685 14.94 -31.38 -3.02
C LEU A 685 13.88 -31.55 -1.94
N GLU A 686 13.02 -32.55 -2.09
CA GLU A 686 12.06 -32.99 -1.07
C GLU A 686 12.13 -34.51 -0.83
N ARG A 687 11.75 -34.97 0.36
CA ARG A 687 11.57 -36.39 0.69
C ARG A 687 10.46 -36.62 1.73
#